data_0a706baa313cb73e520151398a2c77b9
#
_entry.id   0a706baa313cb73e520151398a2c77b9
#
_cell.length_a   1.000
_cell.length_b   1.000
_cell.length_c   1.000
_cell.angle_alpha   90.00
_cell.angle_beta   90.00
_cell.angle_gamma   90.00
#
_symmetry.space_group_name_H-M   'P 1'
#
loop_
_entity.id
_entity.type
_entity.pdbx_description
1 polymer ?
#
loop_
_entity_poly.entity_id
_entity_poly.type
_entity_poly.pdbx_seq_one_letter_code
_entity_poly.pdbx_strand_id
1 'polypeptide(L)'
;MKKFQRFCTLFLLMIGLCSFALHAQSYAGLWRQVEQAQKKSLPQTVVKLTEKIYRKAELEKNAPQMLKAYICREAYQERLTPDSLYTNLKKLESWVESEKNLVNKAILHSLLAREYSDYMRHNRRQLSDRTALDVDEAPADIREWSTNLFVAKVDEHNLASLKDSVRLLEVSSKEYVPFVELEDGSRFYGHDMYHLLAARAVDTYQLLDGFQVDTLQRARINSVYTNMINAYRHRVGAEDAVVLATLDYWKWKSTGGGISREPYATYRERKERLDKEHLEVLDNLIREYGGREICAEVYIDKAAWLRGLGASYMDEVLQVCDEGVKRYPAYKRINELRNIRESVLQPYLNVSTQESVYPGDSLELNVGYRNLKGFTLNLYRTNLSEVPWMDAGINKAFYQKHARKLSATHFELKSSDSKSGKEGELLSGLQRMVLKCHVPDELGIYILQIVPDAATARTAEHFLVSTRFKVLTLSLPDNKMEVVTVDSRSGQPISGAKVSFYSAYNEENRKLVKTVVTDTGGKAVVEWDKAIRSYVARKGTDTAMMPQNVYLNRYYERGESRPEEHITLLTDRALYRPGQTVYVKGIAYEQEADKAHVLAGKSYQVRLLDVNRKELVQKNVSTNEFGSFTTEFVLPAVCLNGNFTIDVKNNASVSVRVEDYKRPTFEITFNPVEEAFCLGDTVDVTGNVKAYNGTAIQDVPLTYTVTRRSNRRYWGDGAVSLVSDTVQLDAKGNFSIPVVLKPDTDADNTGRERFSYQIEVAVTSDTGETQTSHYFLNATRRAYFFVSDISRDLCKEDSISGMLSVMNAVNETLSMEGMCRLYPCLLYTSPSPRDRTRS
;
A
#
# COMPACT_ATOMS: atom_id res chain seq x y z
N MET A 1 -63.59 -39.15 27.89
CA MET A 1 -63.36 -39.23 26.43
C MET A 1 -63.75 -37.94 25.69
N LYS A 2 -64.96 -37.41 25.77
CA LYS A 2 -65.36 -36.18 25.00
C LYS A 2 -64.60 -34.91 25.31
N LYS A 3 -63.97 -34.71 26.49
CA LYS A 3 -63.12 -33.56 26.79
C LYS A 3 -61.73 -33.66 26.23
N PHE A 4 -61.21 -34.89 26.12
CA PHE A 4 -59.87 -35.14 25.53
C PHE A 4 -59.91 -35.00 23.98
N GLN A 5 -60.99 -35.49 23.37
CA GLN A 5 -61.19 -35.31 21.92
C GLN A 5 -61.34 -33.80 21.52
N ARG A 6 -62.00 -32.99 22.33
CA ARG A 6 -62.11 -31.53 22.11
C ARG A 6 -60.76 -30.84 22.32
N PHE A 7 -59.91 -31.32 23.24
CA PHE A 7 -58.57 -30.76 23.44
C PHE A 7 -57.66 -31.11 22.29
N CYS A 8 -57.69 -32.35 21.75
CA CYS A 8 -56.93 -32.74 20.60
C CYS A 8 -57.38 -32.04 19.30
N THR A 9 -58.67 -31.81 19.11
CA THR A 9 -59.17 -31.01 17.96
C THR A 9 -58.82 -29.55 18.09
N LEU A 10 -58.85 -28.94 19.28
CA LEU A 10 -58.39 -27.56 19.48
C LEU A 10 -56.86 -27.42 19.30
N PHE A 11 -56.08 -28.43 19.74
CA PHE A 11 -54.64 -28.46 19.57
C PHE A 11 -54.22 -28.63 18.10
N LEU A 12 -54.93 -29.49 17.36
CA LEU A 12 -54.75 -29.64 15.89
C LEU A 12 -55.20 -28.39 15.11
N LEU A 13 -56.27 -27.72 15.56
CA LEU A 13 -56.69 -26.43 15.01
C LEU A 13 -55.71 -25.29 15.31
N MET A 14 -55.06 -25.30 16.52
CA MET A 14 -54.02 -24.36 16.88
C MET A 14 -52.76 -24.57 16.08
N ILE A 15 -52.33 -25.82 15.86
CA ILE A 15 -51.21 -26.16 14.98
C ILE A 15 -51.54 -25.76 13.53
N GLY A 16 -52.75 -26.02 13.04
CA GLY A 16 -53.20 -25.57 11.75
C GLY A 16 -53.22 -24.04 11.59
N LEU A 17 -53.68 -23.31 12.60
CA LEU A 17 -53.70 -21.84 12.66
C LEU A 17 -52.31 -21.25 12.75
N CYS A 18 -51.37 -21.87 13.47
CA CYS A 18 -49.95 -21.46 13.51
C CYS A 18 -49.27 -21.69 12.15
N SER A 19 -49.59 -22.80 11.43
CA SER A 19 -49.07 -23.04 10.09
C SER A 19 -49.69 -22.05 9.08
N PHE A 20 -50.97 -21.69 9.20
CA PHE A 20 -51.62 -20.67 8.35
C PHE A 20 -51.07 -19.26 8.63
N ALA A 21 -50.75 -18.91 9.87
CA ALA A 21 -50.16 -17.61 10.20
C ALA A 21 -48.73 -17.43 9.65
N LEU A 22 -47.94 -18.53 9.52
CA LEU A 22 -46.67 -18.49 8.81
C LEU A 22 -46.80 -18.30 7.32
N HIS A 23 -47.85 -18.81 6.68
CA HIS A 23 -48.16 -18.62 5.26
C HIS A 23 -48.70 -17.22 4.92
N ALA A 24 -49.23 -16.49 5.92
CA ALA A 24 -49.92 -15.21 5.67
C ALA A 24 -48.96 -14.02 5.49
N GLN A 25 -47.69 -14.11 5.87
CA GLN A 25 -46.71 -13.02 5.65
C GLN A 25 -45.94 -13.23 4.36
N SER A 26 -46.04 -12.23 3.45
CA SER A 26 -45.21 -12.22 2.21
C SER A 26 -43.74 -12.04 2.54
N TYR A 27 -42.84 -12.61 1.70
CA TYR A 27 -41.40 -12.37 1.82
C TYR A 27 -41.04 -10.89 1.84
N ALA A 28 -41.70 -10.10 0.98
CA ALA A 28 -41.49 -8.65 0.93
C ALA A 28 -41.82 -7.95 2.26
N GLY A 29 -42.89 -8.43 2.96
CA GLY A 29 -43.24 -7.92 4.29
C GLY A 29 -42.21 -8.27 5.35
N LEU A 30 -41.65 -9.50 5.33
CA LEU A 30 -40.63 -9.94 6.26
C LEU A 30 -39.29 -9.23 5.99
N TRP A 31 -38.87 -9.09 4.74
CA TRP A 31 -37.65 -8.35 4.42
C TRP A 31 -37.71 -6.88 4.80
N ARG A 32 -38.84 -6.19 4.64
CA ARG A 32 -39.03 -4.82 5.16
C ARG A 32 -38.83 -4.73 6.67
N GLN A 33 -39.27 -5.75 7.43
CA GLN A 33 -39.04 -5.80 8.87
C GLN A 33 -37.55 -6.00 9.21
N VAL A 34 -36.84 -6.82 8.41
CA VAL A 34 -35.39 -7.00 8.53
C VAL A 34 -34.68 -5.66 8.27
N GLU A 35 -35.00 -4.95 7.18
CA GLU A 35 -34.42 -3.64 6.87
C GLU A 35 -34.68 -2.60 7.98
N GLN A 36 -35.89 -2.60 8.55
CA GLN A 36 -36.20 -1.71 9.68
C GLN A 36 -35.38 -2.05 10.93
N ALA A 37 -35.18 -3.34 11.21
CA ALA A 37 -34.36 -3.80 12.33
C ALA A 37 -32.89 -3.45 12.10
N GLN A 38 -32.38 -3.55 10.86
CA GLN A 38 -31.02 -3.15 10.47
C GLN A 38 -30.81 -1.65 10.67
N LYS A 39 -31.74 -0.80 10.18
CA LYS A 39 -31.70 0.66 10.37
C LYS A 39 -31.70 1.08 11.85
N LYS A 40 -32.36 0.29 12.70
CA LYS A 40 -32.41 0.52 14.16
C LYS A 40 -31.27 -0.16 14.92
N SER A 41 -30.30 -0.78 14.24
CA SER A 41 -29.18 -1.50 14.84
C SER A 41 -29.63 -2.57 15.86
N LEU A 42 -30.62 -3.38 15.50
CA LEU A 42 -31.18 -4.44 16.33
C LEU A 42 -30.76 -5.85 15.84
N PRO A 43 -29.51 -6.29 16.07
CA PRO A 43 -28.95 -7.52 15.49
C PRO A 43 -29.72 -8.78 15.89
N GLN A 44 -30.17 -8.91 17.15
CA GLN A 44 -30.94 -10.07 17.59
C GLN A 44 -32.31 -10.18 16.87
N THR A 45 -32.93 -9.05 16.58
CA THR A 45 -34.19 -9.01 15.82
C THR A 45 -33.96 -9.42 14.37
N VAL A 46 -32.84 -8.97 13.76
CA VAL A 46 -32.46 -9.40 12.40
C VAL A 46 -32.30 -10.92 12.35
N VAL A 47 -31.54 -11.52 13.29
CA VAL A 47 -31.35 -12.97 13.35
C VAL A 47 -32.69 -13.73 13.49
N LYS A 48 -33.59 -13.28 14.35
CA LYS A 48 -34.92 -13.91 14.51
C LYS A 48 -35.79 -13.81 13.26
N LEU A 49 -35.79 -12.67 12.59
CA LEU A 49 -36.56 -12.46 11.37
C LEU A 49 -36.01 -13.26 10.19
N THR A 50 -34.71 -13.29 10.02
CA THR A 50 -34.03 -14.06 8.96
C THR A 50 -34.20 -15.58 9.19
N GLU A 51 -34.14 -16.06 10.43
CA GLU A 51 -34.50 -17.45 10.77
C GLU A 51 -35.93 -17.78 10.36
N LYS A 52 -36.88 -16.87 10.61
CA LYS A 52 -38.28 -17.05 10.20
C LYS A 52 -38.42 -17.13 8.68
N ILE A 53 -37.67 -16.28 7.94
CA ILE A 53 -37.65 -16.31 6.48
C ILE A 53 -37.05 -17.62 5.99
N TYR A 54 -35.94 -18.06 6.58
CA TYR A 54 -35.24 -19.29 6.22
C TYR A 54 -36.17 -20.51 6.35
N ARG A 55 -36.82 -20.69 7.51
CA ARG A 55 -37.75 -21.82 7.74
C ARG A 55 -38.93 -21.79 6.79
N LYS A 56 -39.49 -20.62 6.52
CA LYS A 56 -40.59 -20.49 5.55
C LYS A 56 -40.09 -20.92 4.14
N ALA A 57 -38.91 -20.47 3.74
CA ALA A 57 -38.33 -20.75 2.43
C ALA A 57 -37.95 -22.24 2.28
N GLU A 58 -37.52 -22.89 3.38
CA GLU A 58 -37.23 -24.32 3.44
C GLU A 58 -38.49 -25.16 3.20
N LEU A 59 -39.59 -24.81 3.85
CA LEU A 59 -40.91 -25.48 3.65
C LEU A 59 -41.41 -25.30 2.19
N GLU A 60 -41.23 -24.14 1.63
CA GLU A 60 -41.64 -23.82 0.26
C GLU A 60 -40.60 -24.23 -0.79
N LYS A 61 -39.48 -24.79 -0.42
CA LYS A 61 -38.33 -25.17 -1.27
C LYS A 61 -37.85 -24.00 -2.14
N ASN A 62 -37.87 -22.78 -1.57
CA ASN A 62 -37.48 -21.55 -2.25
C ASN A 62 -36.00 -21.24 -1.96
N ALA A 63 -35.11 -21.80 -2.78
CA ALA A 63 -33.66 -21.68 -2.60
C ALA A 63 -33.14 -20.22 -2.56
N PRO A 64 -33.58 -19.30 -3.44
CA PRO A 64 -33.13 -17.89 -3.36
C PRO A 64 -33.42 -17.21 -2.03
N GLN A 65 -34.60 -17.46 -1.45
CA GLN A 65 -34.97 -16.92 -0.15
C GLN A 65 -34.20 -17.58 0.99
N MET A 66 -33.95 -18.90 0.90
CA MET A 66 -33.12 -19.62 1.87
C MET A 66 -31.69 -19.08 1.90
N LEU A 67 -31.05 -18.94 0.75
CA LEU A 67 -29.69 -18.46 0.60
C LEU A 67 -29.54 -17.02 1.12
N LYS A 68 -30.42 -16.10 0.74
CA LYS A 68 -30.39 -14.72 1.26
C LYS A 68 -30.58 -14.68 2.77
N ALA A 69 -31.56 -15.43 3.29
CA ALA A 69 -31.85 -15.47 4.72
C ALA A 69 -30.67 -16.06 5.52
N TYR A 70 -30.03 -17.12 4.99
CA TYR A 70 -28.85 -17.73 5.59
C TYR A 70 -27.70 -16.71 5.70
N ILE A 71 -27.27 -16.09 4.62
CA ILE A 71 -26.16 -15.14 4.64
C ILE A 71 -26.45 -13.96 5.58
N CYS A 72 -27.67 -13.39 5.50
CA CYS A 72 -28.02 -12.28 6.36
C CYS A 72 -28.03 -12.69 7.84
N ARG A 73 -28.52 -13.88 8.16
CA ARG A 73 -28.52 -14.42 9.53
C ARG A 73 -27.10 -14.59 10.04
N GLU A 74 -26.22 -15.25 9.30
CA GLU A 74 -24.84 -15.55 9.73
C GLU A 74 -24.04 -14.26 9.95
N ALA A 75 -24.15 -13.28 9.06
CA ALA A 75 -23.47 -11.99 9.21
C ALA A 75 -23.84 -11.21 10.48
N TYR A 76 -25.07 -11.39 10.97
CA TYR A 76 -25.51 -10.78 12.22
C TYR A 76 -25.26 -11.68 13.45
N GLN A 77 -25.27 -12.99 13.28
CA GLN A 77 -24.99 -13.95 14.35
C GLN A 77 -23.51 -13.90 14.74
N GLU A 78 -22.60 -13.76 13.77
CA GLU A 78 -21.17 -13.59 14.01
C GLU A 78 -20.87 -12.32 14.84
N ARG A 79 -21.60 -11.23 14.60
CA ARG A 79 -21.48 -10.01 15.42
C ARG A 79 -21.92 -10.20 16.88
N LEU A 80 -22.88 -11.10 17.12
CA LEU A 80 -23.41 -11.41 18.45
C LEU A 80 -22.55 -12.43 19.19
N THR A 81 -22.00 -13.39 18.46
CA THR A 81 -21.27 -14.53 19.00
C THR A 81 -20.14 -14.87 18.03
N PRO A 82 -18.94 -14.27 18.16
CA PRO A 82 -17.83 -14.47 17.24
C PRO A 82 -17.43 -15.95 17.07
N ASP A 83 -17.57 -16.77 18.10
CA ASP A 83 -17.28 -18.20 18.06
C ASP A 83 -18.29 -19.03 17.23
N SER A 84 -19.37 -18.42 16.75
CA SER A 84 -20.38 -19.11 15.95
C SER A 84 -19.90 -19.48 14.54
N LEU A 85 -18.86 -18.84 14.04
CA LEU A 85 -18.31 -19.06 12.70
C LEU A 85 -17.99 -20.54 12.45
N TYR A 86 -17.32 -21.19 13.40
CA TYR A 86 -16.99 -22.63 13.29
C TYR A 86 -18.24 -23.52 13.14
N THR A 87 -19.26 -23.25 13.94
CA THR A 87 -20.53 -23.98 13.90
C THR A 87 -21.27 -23.72 12.58
N ASN A 88 -21.18 -22.53 12.06
CA ASN A 88 -21.82 -22.12 10.82
C ASN A 88 -21.14 -22.75 9.61
N LEU A 89 -19.81 -22.80 9.58
CA LEU A 89 -19.07 -23.53 8.54
C LEU A 89 -19.50 -24.99 8.47
N LYS A 90 -19.56 -25.71 9.60
CA LYS A 90 -20.01 -27.11 9.62
C LYS A 90 -21.45 -27.31 9.12
N LYS A 91 -22.34 -26.38 9.44
CA LYS A 91 -23.71 -26.40 8.90
C LYS A 91 -23.72 -26.20 7.38
N LEU A 92 -22.89 -25.29 6.88
CA LEU A 92 -22.80 -25.03 5.45
C LEU A 92 -22.19 -26.23 4.71
N GLU A 93 -21.16 -26.86 5.25
CA GLU A 93 -20.60 -28.12 4.74
C GLU A 93 -21.67 -29.22 4.66
N SER A 94 -22.42 -29.42 5.74
CA SER A 94 -23.51 -30.42 5.78
C SER A 94 -24.62 -30.10 4.77
N TRP A 95 -24.88 -28.81 4.53
CA TRP A 95 -25.84 -28.40 3.50
C TRP A 95 -25.33 -28.71 2.09
N VAL A 96 -24.07 -28.46 1.79
CA VAL A 96 -23.42 -28.85 0.53
C VAL A 96 -23.55 -30.35 0.28
N GLU A 97 -23.30 -31.18 1.31
CA GLU A 97 -23.39 -32.63 1.18
C GLU A 97 -24.83 -33.10 0.86
N SER A 98 -25.82 -32.54 1.50
CA SER A 98 -27.24 -32.89 1.37
C SER A 98 -27.92 -32.31 0.12
N GLU A 99 -27.38 -31.22 -0.47
CA GLU A 99 -27.99 -30.52 -1.60
C GLU A 99 -27.87 -31.34 -2.89
N LYS A 100 -29.02 -31.54 -3.55
CA LYS A 100 -29.14 -32.32 -4.79
C LYS A 100 -29.20 -31.45 -6.05
N ASN A 101 -29.65 -30.19 -5.91
CA ASN A 101 -29.68 -29.28 -7.05
C ASN A 101 -28.27 -28.79 -7.35
N LEU A 102 -27.78 -29.03 -8.56
CA LEU A 102 -26.40 -28.71 -8.97
C LEU A 102 -26.08 -27.23 -8.85
N VAL A 103 -27.02 -26.34 -9.20
CA VAL A 103 -26.81 -24.89 -9.13
C VAL A 103 -26.77 -24.41 -7.69
N ASN A 104 -27.70 -24.86 -6.85
CA ASN A 104 -27.67 -24.54 -5.43
C ASN A 104 -26.36 -25.04 -4.79
N LYS A 105 -25.95 -26.27 -5.12
CA LYS A 105 -24.70 -26.85 -4.64
C LYS A 105 -23.48 -26.04 -5.05
N ALA A 106 -23.44 -25.58 -6.30
CA ALA A 106 -22.37 -24.71 -6.80
C ALA A 106 -22.33 -23.36 -6.04
N ILE A 107 -23.50 -22.75 -5.75
CA ILE A 107 -23.58 -21.55 -4.94
C ILE A 107 -23.06 -21.80 -3.52
N LEU A 108 -23.44 -22.90 -2.89
CA LEU A 108 -23.00 -23.27 -1.53
C LEU A 108 -21.48 -23.48 -1.49
N HIS A 109 -20.87 -24.12 -2.50
CA HIS A 109 -19.42 -24.22 -2.62
C HIS A 109 -18.76 -22.83 -2.73
N SER A 110 -19.31 -21.92 -3.54
CA SER A 110 -18.81 -20.55 -3.63
C SER A 110 -18.89 -19.80 -2.29
N LEU A 111 -19.94 -20.06 -1.49
CA LEU A 111 -20.05 -19.48 -0.15
C LEU A 111 -19.00 -20.04 0.79
N LEU A 112 -18.78 -21.37 0.80
CA LEU A 112 -17.72 -21.99 1.62
C LEU A 112 -16.33 -21.47 1.27
N ALA A 113 -15.99 -21.37 -0.02
CA ALA A 113 -14.71 -20.79 -0.45
C ALA A 113 -14.51 -19.38 0.11
N ARG A 114 -15.57 -18.58 0.13
CA ARG A 114 -15.55 -17.22 0.68
C ARG A 114 -15.37 -17.23 2.20
N GLU A 115 -16.11 -18.03 2.92
CA GLU A 115 -16.04 -18.13 4.38
C GLU A 115 -14.64 -18.55 4.86
N TYR A 116 -14.04 -19.56 4.20
CA TYR A 116 -12.65 -19.96 4.48
C TYR A 116 -11.65 -18.83 4.21
N SER A 117 -11.82 -18.09 3.11
CA SER A 117 -10.94 -16.96 2.78
C SER A 117 -11.10 -15.82 3.78
N ASP A 118 -12.32 -15.50 4.19
CA ASP A 118 -12.59 -14.47 5.19
C ASP A 118 -12.02 -14.87 6.56
N TYR A 119 -12.13 -16.15 6.97
CA TYR A 119 -11.48 -16.65 8.16
C TYR A 119 -9.97 -16.47 8.13
N MET A 120 -9.33 -16.84 7.02
CA MET A 120 -7.88 -16.63 6.82
C MET A 120 -7.49 -15.16 7.00
N ARG A 121 -8.24 -14.25 6.38
CA ARG A 121 -7.95 -12.82 6.42
C ARG A 121 -8.05 -12.25 7.84
N HIS A 122 -9.10 -12.61 8.58
CA HIS A 122 -9.30 -12.16 9.96
C HIS A 122 -8.26 -12.72 10.93
N ASN A 123 -7.79 -13.95 10.70
CA ASN A 123 -6.83 -14.64 11.55
C ASN A 123 -5.40 -14.64 10.98
N ARG A 124 -5.06 -13.72 10.05
CA ARG A 124 -3.79 -13.73 9.31
C ARG A 124 -2.56 -13.82 10.21
N ARG A 125 -2.52 -13.04 11.30
CA ARG A 125 -1.38 -13.04 12.23
C ARG A 125 -1.18 -14.42 12.90
N GLN A 126 -2.26 -15.04 13.34
CA GLN A 126 -2.22 -16.36 13.98
C GLN A 126 -1.80 -17.45 12.98
N LEU A 127 -2.34 -17.37 11.76
CA LEU A 127 -2.01 -18.34 10.70
C LEU A 127 -0.57 -18.20 10.23
N SER A 128 0.03 -17.00 10.22
CA SER A 128 1.44 -16.81 9.88
C SER A 128 2.41 -17.40 10.89
N ASP A 129 1.98 -17.58 12.13
CA ASP A 129 2.79 -18.12 13.21
C ASP A 129 2.73 -19.67 13.27
N ARG A 130 1.84 -20.31 12.49
CA ARG A 130 1.66 -21.78 12.47
C ARG A 130 2.57 -22.45 11.46
N THR A 131 3.04 -23.64 11.81
CA THR A 131 3.74 -24.52 10.89
C THR A 131 2.76 -25.13 9.87
N ALA A 132 3.18 -25.32 8.64
CA ALA A 132 2.38 -26.01 7.62
C ALA A 132 2.13 -27.47 8.05
N LEU A 133 0.90 -27.93 7.89
CA LEU A 133 0.46 -29.29 8.19
C LEU A 133 0.32 -30.09 6.90
N ASP A 134 0.46 -31.40 6.99
CA ASP A 134 0.13 -32.25 5.86
C ASP A 134 -1.38 -32.24 5.59
N VAL A 135 -1.77 -32.22 4.33
CA VAL A 135 -3.17 -32.16 3.92
C VAL A 135 -3.91 -33.46 4.35
N ASP A 136 -3.22 -34.57 4.32
CA ASP A 136 -3.77 -35.88 4.69
C ASP A 136 -3.94 -36.04 6.23
N GLU A 137 -3.29 -35.20 7.02
CA GLU A 137 -3.34 -35.19 8.49
C GLU A 137 -4.12 -33.99 9.06
N ALA A 138 -5.07 -33.45 8.30
CA ALA A 138 -5.82 -32.26 8.70
C ALA A 138 -6.62 -32.49 9.99
N PRO A 139 -6.43 -31.65 11.03
CA PRO A 139 -7.21 -31.75 12.26
C PRO A 139 -8.72 -31.55 12.01
N ALA A 140 -9.54 -32.21 12.83
CA ALA A 140 -11.00 -32.07 12.73
C ALA A 140 -11.51 -30.67 13.07
N ASP A 141 -10.75 -29.90 13.86
CA ASP A 141 -11.07 -28.52 14.21
C ASP A 141 -10.31 -27.55 13.31
N ILE A 142 -11.04 -26.77 12.53
CA ILE A 142 -10.45 -25.78 11.62
C ILE A 142 -9.60 -24.72 12.33
N ARG A 143 -9.85 -24.49 13.62
CA ARG A 143 -9.05 -23.58 14.44
C ARG A 143 -7.62 -24.06 14.65
N GLU A 144 -7.33 -25.30 14.33
CA GLU A 144 -6.01 -25.93 14.37
C GLU A 144 -5.32 -25.98 13.01
N TRP A 145 -6.03 -25.60 11.94
CA TRP A 145 -5.49 -25.64 10.59
C TRP A 145 -4.39 -24.59 10.36
N SER A 146 -3.44 -24.96 9.54
CA SER A 146 -2.43 -24.08 9.00
C SER A 146 -2.90 -23.39 7.70
N THR A 147 -2.17 -22.39 7.26
CA THR A 147 -2.49 -21.61 6.05
C THR A 147 -2.70 -22.48 4.81
N ASN A 148 -1.86 -23.48 4.59
CA ASN A 148 -1.94 -24.34 3.41
C ASN A 148 -3.21 -25.19 3.35
N LEU A 149 -3.74 -25.65 4.50
CA LEU A 149 -5.02 -26.38 4.57
C LEU A 149 -6.20 -25.51 4.18
N PHE A 150 -6.24 -24.28 4.67
CA PHE A 150 -7.27 -23.29 4.25
C PHE A 150 -7.19 -22.98 2.76
N VAL A 151 -5.99 -22.76 2.23
CA VAL A 151 -5.78 -22.50 0.79
C VAL A 151 -6.27 -23.69 -0.04
N ALA A 152 -5.97 -24.91 0.37
CA ALA A 152 -6.45 -26.12 -0.30
C ALA A 152 -7.98 -26.20 -0.31
N LYS A 153 -8.65 -25.86 0.81
CA LYS A 153 -10.11 -25.82 0.89
C LYS A 153 -10.74 -24.71 0.05
N VAL A 154 -10.15 -23.53 0.04
CA VAL A 154 -10.59 -22.42 -0.83
C VAL A 154 -10.50 -22.86 -2.31
N ASP A 155 -9.41 -23.50 -2.70
CA ASP A 155 -9.20 -23.98 -4.07
C ASP A 155 -10.21 -25.09 -4.43
N GLU A 156 -10.37 -26.10 -3.56
CA GLU A 156 -11.33 -27.19 -3.72
C GLU A 156 -12.75 -26.66 -3.97
N HIS A 157 -13.21 -25.75 -3.12
CA HIS A 157 -14.57 -25.24 -3.21
C HIS A 157 -14.79 -24.27 -4.37
N ASN A 158 -13.82 -23.45 -4.74
CA ASN A 158 -13.90 -22.63 -5.95
C ASN A 158 -13.97 -23.51 -7.21
N LEU A 159 -13.14 -24.56 -7.30
CA LEU A 159 -13.19 -25.49 -8.42
C LEU A 159 -14.53 -26.24 -8.47
N ALA A 160 -15.03 -26.69 -7.32
CA ALA A 160 -16.33 -27.38 -7.23
C ALA A 160 -17.49 -26.45 -7.63
N SER A 161 -17.44 -25.16 -7.30
CA SER A 161 -18.47 -24.18 -7.66
C SER A 161 -18.58 -23.94 -9.15
N LEU A 162 -17.53 -24.17 -9.93
CA LEU A 162 -17.47 -23.94 -11.37
C LEU A 162 -17.52 -25.22 -12.22
N LYS A 163 -17.60 -26.39 -11.57
CA LYS A 163 -17.49 -27.70 -12.24
C LYS A 163 -18.56 -27.92 -13.30
N ASP A 164 -19.81 -27.61 -13.00
CA ASP A 164 -20.96 -27.87 -13.88
C ASP A 164 -21.29 -26.66 -14.77
N SER A 165 -20.28 -26.12 -15.46
CA SER A 165 -20.38 -24.88 -16.26
C SER A 165 -21.56 -24.88 -17.26
N VAL A 166 -21.83 -26.03 -17.91
CA VAL A 166 -22.94 -26.15 -18.87
C VAL A 166 -24.28 -25.84 -18.19
N ARG A 167 -24.54 -26.46 -17.02
CA ARG A 167 -25.77 -26.20 -16.28
C ARG A 167 -25.85 -24.78 -15.72
N LEU A 168 -24.73 -24.26 -15.25
CA LEU A 168 -24.65 -22.89 -14.72
C LEU A 168 -24.91 -21.82 -15.79
N LEU A 169 -24.50 -22.06 -17.04
CA LEU A 169 -24.78 -21.19 -18.18
C LEU A 169 -26.25 -21.18 -18.58
N GLU A 170 -26.99 -22.27 -18.33
CA GLU A 170 -28.42 -22.37 -18.68
C GLU A 170 -29.33 -21.63 -17.71
N VAL A 171 -28.90 -21.40 -16.46
CA VAL A 171 -29.67 -20.83 -15.37
C VAL A 171 -29.44 -19.33 -15.27
N SER A 172 -30.51 -18.55 -15.36
CA SER A 172 -30.45 -17.11 -15.23
C SER A 172 -30.22 -16.70 -13.76
N SER A 173 -29.29 -15.76 -13.53
CA SER A 173 -29.11 -15.14 -12.21
C SER A 173 -30.36 -14.43 -11.69
N LYS A 174 -31.29 -14.04 -12.58
CA LYS A 174 -32.60 -13.46 -12.22
C LYS A 174 -33.51 -14.45 -11.48
N GLU A 175 -33.35 -15.75 -11.72
CA GLU A 175 -34.10 -16.79 -11.01
C GLU A 175 -33.71 -16.86 -9.52
N TYR A 176 -32.54 -16.31 -9.18
CA TYR A 176 -32.02 -16.27 -7.81
C TYR A 176 -32.28 -14.96 -7.07
N VAL A 177 -33.15 -14.09 -7.58
CA VAL A 177 -33.63 -12.93 -6.83
C VAL A 177 -34.52 -13.42 -5.66
N PRO A 178 -34.32 -12.98 -4.41
CA PRO A 178 -33.52 -11.83 -3.97
C PRO A 178 -32.11 -12.18 -3.43
N PHE A 179 -31.61 -13.38 -3.61
CA PHE A 179 -30.23 -13.72 -3.26
C PHE A 179 -29.24 -12.96 -4.14
N VAL A 180 -29.52 -12.89 -5.43
CA VAL A 180 -28.80 -12.04 -6.37
C VAL A 180 -29.52 -10.69 -6.46
N GLU A 181 -28.79 -9.61 -6.18
CA GLU A 181 -29.28 -8.24 -6.37
C GLU A 181 -28.78 -7.72 -7.71
N LEU A 182 -29.73 -7.26 -8.55
CA LEU A 182 -29.45 -6.71 -9.86
C LEU A 182 -29.51 -5.19 -9.77
N GLU A 183 -28.37 -4.52 -9.99
CA GLU A 183 -28.27 -3.06 -9.98
C GLU A 183 -28.27 -2.49 -11.40
N ASP A 184 -28.90 -1.32 -11.59
CA ASP A 184 -28.82 -0.56 -12.82
C ASP A 184 -27.36 -0.11 -13.05
N GLY A 185 -26.82 -0.39 -14.22
CA GLY A 185 -25.45 -0.04 -14.58
C GLY A 185 -24.41 -1.14 -14.37
N SER A 186 -24.77 -2.27 -13.77
CA SER A 186 -23.89 -3.44 -13.73
C SER A 186 -23.58 -3.92 -15.16
N ARG A 187 -22.31 -4.26 -15.41
CA ARG A 187 -21.88 -4.90 -16.65
C ARG A 187 -22.19 -6.39 -16.54
N PHE A 188 -23.25 -6.84 -17.19
CA PHE A 188 -23.64 -8.24 -17.17
C PHE A 188 -23.28 -8.92 -18.47
N TYR A 189 -22.66 -10.08 -18.42
CA TYR A 189 -22.33 -10.87 -19.58
C TYR A 189 -23.58 -11.49 -20.18
N GLY A 190 -24.19 -12.45 -19.54
CA GLY A 190 -25.38 -13.11 -20.03
C GLY A 190 -26.48 -13.29 -18.98
N HIS A 191 -26.36 -12.68 -17.82
CA HIS A 191 -27.24 -12.88 -16.67
C HIS A 191 -27.31 -14.36 -16.22
N ASP A 192 -26.25 -15.16 -16.48
CA ASP A 192 -26.18 -16.56 -16.07
C ASP A 192 -25.44 -16.73 -14.73
N MET A 193 -25.64 -17.92 -14.13
CA MET A 193 -25.03 -18.24 -12.84
C MET A 193 -23.53 -18.54 -12.97
N TYR A 194 -23.05 -18.94 -14.16
CA TYR A 194 -21.63 -19.22 -14.35
C TYR A 194 -20.78 -17.96 -14.20
N HIS A 195 -21.20 -16.87 -14.84
CA HIS A 195 -20.53 -15.58 -14.67
C HIS A 195 -20.48 -15.14 -13.21
N LEU A 196 -21.64 -15.21 -12.52
CA LEU A 196 -21.71 -14.79 -11.11
C LEU A 196 -20.73 -15.58 -10.24
N LEU A 197 -20.68 -16.90 -10.38
CA LEU A 197 -19.81 -17.75 -9.58
C LEU A 197 -18.34 -17.63 -10.00
N ALA A 198 -18.06 -17.43 -11.29
CA ALA A 198 -16.69 -17.16 -11.77
C ALA A 198 -16.14 -15.83 -11.23
N ALA A 199 -16.92 -14.76 -11.25
CA ALA A 199 -16.53 -13.48 -10.64
C ALA A 199 -16.26 -13.63 -9.14
N ARG A 200 -17.13 -14.35 -8.42
CA ARG A 200 -16.92 -14.64 -6.99
C ARG A 200 -15.67 -15.49 -6.73
N ALA A 201 -15.33 -16.44 -7.60
CA ALA A 201 -14.11 -17.22 -7.48
C ALA A 201 -12.87 -16.34 -7.69
N VAL A 202 -12.88 -15.44 -8.67
CA VAL A 202 -11.80 -14.45 -8.86
C VAL A 202 -11.62 -13.60 -7.60
N ASP A 203 -12.70 -13.02 -7.07
CA ASP A 203 -12.65 -12.23 -5.83
C ASP A 203 -12.10 -13.03 -4.66
N THR A 204 -12.54 -14.29 -4.52
CA THR A 204 -12.11 -15.18 -3.44
C THR A 204 -10.61 -15.49 -3.54
N TYR A 205 -10.10 -15.76 -4.75
CA TYR A 205 -8.66 -15.96 -4.95
C TYR A 205 -7.86 -14.67 -4.67
N GLN A 206 -8.40 -13.49 -5.00
CA GLN A 206 -7.74 -12.22 -4.68
C GLN A 206 -7.61 -11.98 -3.17
N LEU A 207 -8.52 -12.53 -2.35
CA LEU A 207 -8.41 -12.45 -0.89
C LEU A 207 -7.24 -13.25 -0.32
N LEU A 208 -6.65 -14.17 -1.10
CA LEU A 208 -5.44 -14.91 -0.71
C LEU A 208 -4.16 -14.09 -0.85
N ASP A 209 -4.26 -12.82 -1.29
CA ASP A 209 -3.11 -11.93 -1.40
C ASP A 209 -2.39 -11.77 -0.05
N GLY A 210 -1.05 -11.89 -0.10
CA GLY A 210 -0.20 -11.83 1.06
C GLY A 210 -0.09 -13.10 1.91
N PHE A 211 -0.65 -14.25 1.45
CA PHE A 211 -0.44 -15.57 2.05
C PHE A 211 0.64 -16.42 1.33
N GLN A 212 1.49 -15.79 0.50
CA GLN A 212 2.60 -16.41 -0.24
C GLN A 212 2.17 -17.49 -1.25
N VAL A 213 0.96 -17.38 -1.78
CA VAL A 213 0.38 -18.31 -2.76
C VAL A 213 0.18 -17.67 -4.14
N ASP A 214 0.96 -16.66 -4.47
CA ASP A 214 0.81 -15.82 -5.67
C ASP A 214 0.80 -16.63 -6.98
N THR A 215 1.61 -17.68 -7.07
CA THR A 215 1.66 -18.56 -8.26
C THR A 215 0.36 -19.32 -8.46
N LEU A 216 -0.18 -19.94 -7.40
CA LEU A 216 -1.47 -20.63 -7.44
C LEU A 216 -2.59 -19.66 -7.77
N GLN A 217 -2.64 -18.53 -7.07
CA GLN A 217 -3.64 -17.49 -7.25
C GLN A 217 -3.72 -17.03 -8.71
N ARG A 218 -2.58 -16.66 -9.31
CA ARG A 218 -2.51 -16.23 -10.71
C ARG A 218 -2.93 -17.32 -11.68
N ALA A 219 -2.44 -18.54 -11.48
CA ALA A 219 -2.80 -19.67 -12.33
C ALA A 219 -4.31 -19.93 -12.30
N ARG A 220 -4.94 -19.89 -11.12
CA ARG A 220 -6.36 -20.10 -10.93
C ARG A 220 -7.21 -18.99 -11.54
N ILE A 221 -6.90 -17.72 -11.28
CA ILE A 221 -7.63 -16.60 -11.86
C ILE A 221 -7.52 -16.61 -13.39
N ASN A 222 -6.31 -16.87 -13.93
CA ASN A 222 -6.14 -17.02 -15.37
C ASN A 222 -6.99 -18.16 -15.92
N SER A 223 -7.04 -19.32 -15.25
CA SER A 223 -7.87 -20.46 -15.65
C SER A 223 -9.37 -20.13 -15.61
N VAL A 224 -9.85 -19.42 -14.58
CA VAL A 224 -11.26 -19.01 -14.48
C VAL A 224 -11.65 -18.14 -15.66
N TYR A 225 -10.86 -17.10 -15.98
CA TYR A 225 -11.17 -16.23 -17.13
C TYR A 225 -11.10 -16.95 -18.47
N THR A 226 -10.05 -17.75 -18.71
CA THR A 226 -9.88 -18.47 -19.97
C THR A 226 -10.98 -19.50 -20.19
N ASN A 227 -11.36 -20.25 -19.14
CA ASN A 227 -12.47 -21.19 -19.21
C ASN A 227 -13.81 -20.48 -19.45
N MET A 228 -14.05 -19.34 -18.81
CA MET A 228 -15.27 -18.55 -19.00
C MET A 228 -15.37 -17.99 -20.42
N ILE A 229 -14.32 -17.41 -20.97
CA ILE A 229 -14.28 -16.91 -22.35
C ILE A 229 -14.51 -18.06 -23.33
N ASN A 230 -13.87 -19.22 -23.14
CA ASN A 230 -14.06 -20.39 -23.99
C ASN A 230 -15.51 -20.92 -23.92
N ALA A 231 -16.09 -20.99 -22.72
CA ALA A 231 -17.47 -21.41 -22.54
C ALA A 231 -18.46 -20.50 -23.29
N TYR A 232 -18.26 -19.19 -23.27
CA TYR A 232 -19.08 -18.26 -24.04
C TYR A 232 -18.86 -18.33 -25.54
N ARG A 233 -17.61 -18.55 -26.01
CA ARG A 233 -17.34 -18.72 -27.45
C ARG A 233 -18.07 -19.89 -28.08
N HIS A 234 -18.31 -20.94 -27.31
CA HIS A 234 -19.04 -22.12 -27.80
C HIS A 234 -20.57 -22.02 -27.65
N ARG A 235 -21.04 -20.87 -27.14
CA ARG A 235 -22.50 -20.66 -26.94
C ARG A 235 -23.06 -19.63 -27.91
N VAL A 236 -24.02 -20.04 -28.71
CA VAL A 236 -24.73 -19.16 -29.67
C VAL A 236 -25.44 -18.03 -28.91
N GLY A 237 -25.27 -16.80 -29.34
CA GLY A 237 -25.90 -15.63 -28.75
C GLY A 237 -25.15 -15.07 -27.51
N ALA A 238 -23.98 -15.60 -27.15
CA ALA A 238 -23.19 -15.14 -26.03
C ALA A 238 -22.01 -14.23 -26.43
N GLU A 239 -22.05 -13.67 -27.65
CA GLU A 239 -20.95 -12.84 -28.18
C GLU A 239 -20.67 -11.62 -27.31
N ASP A 240 -21.73 -10.99 -26.77
CA ASP A 240 -21.56 -9.86 -25.82
C ASP A 240 -20.84 -10.28 -24.57
N ALA A 241 -21.08 -11.50 -24.07
CA ALA A 241 -20.38 -12.05 -22.92
C ALA A 241 -18.91 -12.35 -23.23
N VAL A 242 -18.58 -12.81 -24.44
CA VAL A 242 -17.18 -13.00 -24.88
C VAL A 242 -16.43 -11.69 -24.83
N VAL A 243 -17.00 -10.62 -25.37
CA VAL A 243 -16.41 -9.28 -25.38
C VAL A 243 -16.13 -8.83 -23.93
N LEU A 244 -17.14 -8.81 -23.08
CA LEU A 244 -17.02 -8.32 -21.71
C LEU A 244 -16.05 -9.17 -20.87
N ALA A 245 -16.11 -10.50 -20.97
CA ALA A 245 -15.20 -11.38 -20.25
C ALA A 245 -13.74 -11.19 -20.70
N THR A 246 -13.52 -10.94 -21.99
CA THR A 246 -12.17 -10.66 -22.52
C THR A 246 -11.64 -9.32 -21.98
N LEU A 247 -12.48 -8.28 -21.93
CA LEU A 247 -12.11 -6.98 -21.37
C LEU A 247 -11.76 -7.10 -19.88
N ASP A 248 -12.56 -7.82 -19.08
CA ASP A 248 -12.30 -8.00 -17.65
C ASP A 248 -11.04 -8.84 -17.40
N TYR A 249 -10.79 -9.87 -18.21
CA TYR A 249 -9.55 -10.64 -18.17
C TYR A 249 -8.32 -9.76 -18.40
N TRP A 250 -8.34 -8.92 -19.43
CA TRP A 250 -7.22 -8.06 -19.75
C TRP A 250 -7.05 -6.93 -18.74
N LYS A 251 -8.12 -6.40 -18.19
CA LYS A 251 -8.07 -5.46 -17.08
C LYS A 251 -7.38 -6.07 -15.86
N TRP A 252 -7.73 -7.29 -15.48
CA TRP A 252 -7.04 -8.00 -14.39
C TRP A 252 -5.57 -8.26 -14.72
N LYS A 253 -5.27 -8.76 -15.91
CA LYS A 253 -3.92 -9.11 -16.36
C LYS A 253 -2.98 -7.90 -16.39
N SER A 254 -3.50 -6.73 -16.75
CA SER A 254 -2.75 -5.49 -16.94
C SER A 254 -2.61 -4.64 -15.69
N THR A 255 -3.60 -4.65 -14.79
CA THR A 255 -3.55 -3.87 -13.52
C THR A 255 -2.76 -4.56 -12.41
N GLY A 256 -2.04 -5.59 -12.73
CA GLY A 256 -1.15 -6.26 -11.82
C GLY A 256 -1.77 -7.50 -11.20
N GLY A 257 -2.20 -8.44 -12.00
CA GLY A 257 -2.48 -9.80 -11.58
C GLY A 257 -1.31 -10.42 -10.79
N GLY A 258 -1.11 -9.92 -9.59
CA GLY A 258 0.06 -9.97 -8.74
C GLY A 258 1.05 -8.89 -9.16
N ILE A 259 1.06 -7.75 -8.45
CA ILE A 259 2.19 -6.85 -8.46
C ILE A 259 3.39 -7.72 -8.15
N SER A 260 4.07 -8.11 -9.19
CA SER A 260 5.25 -8.91 -9.02
C SER A 260 6.24 -8.03 -8.29
N ARG A 261 6.89 -8.59 -7.31
CA ARG A 261 8.09 -8.05 -6.68
C ARG A 261 9.25 -8.01 -7.69
N GLU A 262 8.94 -7.74 -8.96
CA GLU A 262 9.88 -7.67 -10.07
C GLU A 262 10.60 -6.32 -10.07
N PRO A 263 11.85 -6.24 -10.54
CA PRO A 263 12.52 -4.97 -10.78
C PRO A 263 11.75 -4.10 -11.76
N TYR A 264 11.94 -2.81 -11.63
CA TYR A 264 11.29 -1.82 -12.51
C TYR A 264 11.58 -2.06 -14.01
N ALA A 265 12.80 -2.47 -14.36
CA ALA A 265 13.15 -2.79 -15.75
C ALA A 265 12.33 -3.97 -16.30
N THR A 266 12.30 -5.08 -15.58
CA THR A 266 11.50 -6.26 -15.96
C THR A 266 10.00 -5.95 -15.98
N TYR A 267 9.55 -5.13 -15.01
CA TYR A 267 8.18 -4.60 -14.99
C TYR A 267 7.91 -3.75 -16.23
N ARG A 268 8.82 -2.86 -16.61
CA ARG A 268 8.68 -1.98 -17.77
C ARG A 268 8.61 -2.78 -19.08
N GLU A 269 9.56 -3.68 -19.33
CA GLU A 269 9.55 -4.55 -20.52
C GLU A 269 8.30 -5.41 -20.59
N ARG A 270 7.91 -5.98 -19.45
CA ARG A 270 6.67 -6.75 -19.37
C ARG A 270 5.44 -5.87 -19.61
N LYS A 271 5.43 -4.69 -19.05
CA LYS A 271 4.32 -3.73 -19.24
C LYS A 271 4.22 -3.31 -20.71
N GLU A 272 5.32 -2.94 -21.35
CA GLU A 272 5.35 -2.58 -22.79
C GLU A 272 4.84 -3.74 -23.67
N ARG A 273 5.23 -4.98 -23.36
CA ARG A 273 4.71 -6.16 -24.05
C ARG A 273 3.22 -6.36 -23.80
N LEU A 274 2.77 -6.27 -22.56
CA LEU A 274 1.36 -6.41 -22.20
C LEU A 274 0.50 -5.31 -22.81
N ASP A 275 1.00 -4.08 -22.87
CA ASP A 275 0.31 -2.94 -23.48
C ASP A 275 0.08 -3.21 -24.98
N LYS A 276 1.12 -3.72 -25.65
CA LYS A 276 1.02 -4.09 -27.07
C LYS A 276 0.05 -5.25 -27.31
N GLU A 277 0.18 -6.34 -26.53
CA GLU A 277 -0.71 -7.48 -26.61
C GLU A 277 -2.17 -7.07 -26.34
N HIS A 278 -2.39 -6.17 -25.37
CA HIS A 278 -3.75 -5.69 -25.05
C HIS A 278 -4.35 -4.90 -26.20
N LEU A 279 -3.61 -3.97 -26.81
CA LEU A 279 -4.08 -3.22 -27.96
C LEU A 279 -4.40 -4.14 -29.15
N GLU A 280 -3.58 -5.16 -29.42
CA GLU A 280 -3.86 -6.17 -30.45
C GLU A 280 -5.16 -6.94 -30.18
N VAL A 281 -5.44 -7.29 -28.93
CA VAL A 281 -6.70 -7.95 -28.54
C VAL A 281 -7.89 -7.02 -28.71
N LEU A 282 -7.79 -5.76 -28.32
CA LEU A 282 -8.85 -4.78 -28.51
C LEU A 282 -9.17 -4.58 -30.02
N ASP A 283 -8.13 -4.54 -30.87
CA ASP A 283 -8.32 -4.44 -32.34
C ASP A 283 -8.98 -5.69 -32.92
N ASN A 284 -8.63 -6.86 -32.42
CA ASN A 284 -9.26 -8.12 -32.81
C ASN A 284 -10.74 -8.15 -32.42
N LEU A 285 -11.09 -7.71 -31.20
CA LEU A 285 -12.47 -7.61 -30.75
C LEU A 285 -13.29 -6.62 -31.62
N ILE A 286 -12.71 -5.47 -31.99
CA ILE A 286 -13.35 -4.51 -32.89
C ILE A 286 -13.61 -5.12 -34.27
N ARG A 287 -12.64 -5.90 -34.77
CA ARG A 287 -12.75 -6.56 -36.07
C ARG A 287 -13.82 -7.65 -36.08
N GLU A 288 -13.87 -8.46 -35.01
CA GLU A 288 -14.76 -9.61 -34.90
C GLU A 288 -16.19 -9.21 -34.52
N TYR A 289 -16.33 -8.30 -33.55
CA TYR A 289 -17.61 -7.95 -32.93
C TYR A 289 -18.09 -6.53 -33.25
N GLY A 290 -17.44 -5.83 -34.18
CA GLY A 290 -17.75 -4.43 -34.51
C GLY A 290 -19.19 -4.16 -35.03
N GLY A 291 -19.94 -5.19 -35.41
CA GLY A 291 -21.37 -5.07 -35.75
C GLY A 291 -22.32 -5.02 -34.56
N ARG A 292 -21.81 -5.23 -33.31
CA ARG A 292 -22.63 -5.32 -32.10
C ARG A 292 -22.45 -4.07 -31.23
N GLU A 293 -23.54 -3.62 -30.60
CA GLU A 293 -23.50 -2.43 -29.72
C GLU A 293 -22.55 -2.56 -28.55
N ILE A 294 -22.34 -3.79 -28.04
CA ILE A 294 -21.38 -4.04 -26.91
C ILE A 294 -19.95 -3.68 -27.26
N CYS A 295 -19.58 -3.65 -28.53
CA CYS A 295 -18.27 -3.25 -28.99
C CYS A 295 -17.92 -1.79 -28.62
N ALA A 296 -18.91 -0.97 -28.26
CA ALA A 296 -18.70 0.35 -27.68
C ALA A 296 -17.82 0.27 -26.39
N GLU A 297 -17.94 -0.80 -25.59
CA GLU A 297 -17.07 -1.03 -24.41
C GLU A 297 -15.61 -1.25 -24.81
N VAL A 298 -15.37 -1.89 -25.96
CA VAL A 298 -14.00 -2.09 -26.48
C VAL A 298 -13.38 -0.75 -26.87
N TYR A 299 -14.15 0.14 -27.51
CA TYR A 299 -13.70 1.50 -27.83
C TYR A 299 -13.44 2.32 -26.55
N ILE A 300 -14.28 2.19 -25.51
CA ILE A 300 -14.09 2.85 -24.22
C ILE A 300 -12.77 2.38 -23.57
N ASP A 301 -12.55 1.07 -23.51
CA ASP A 301 -11.32 0.49 -22.91
C ASP A 301 -10.10 0.88 -23.75
N LYS A 302 -10.15 0.83 -25.09
CA LYS A 302 -9.05 1.22 -25.97
C LYS A 302 -8.69 2.70 -25.80
N ALA A 303 -9.68 3.59 -25.79
CA ALA A 303 -9.43 5.01 -25.58
C ALA A 303 -8.84 5.31 -24.19
N ALA A 304 -9.37 4.66 -23.15
CA ALA A 304 -8.85 4.80 -21.79
C ALA A 304 -7.41 4.26 -21.66
N TRP A 305 -7.12 3.13 -22.31
CA TRP A 305 -5.81 2.51 -22.31
C TRP A 305 -4.76 3.38 -23.02
N LEU A 306 -5.04 3.78 -24.27
CA LEU A 306 -4.17 4.66 -25.07
C LEU A 306 -3.89 5.98 -24.34
N ARG A 307 -4.89 6.57 -23.68
CA ARG A 307 -4.71 7.76 -22.86
C ARG A 307 -3.72 7.52 -21.71
N GLY A 308 -3.74 6.32 -21.12
CA GLY A 308 -2.82 5.91 -20.06
C GLY A 308 -1.37 5.71 -20.53
N LEU A 309 -1.15 5.43 -21.82
CA LEU A 309 0.18 5.25 -22.40
C LEU A 309 0.95 6.57 -22.61
N GLY A 310 0.26 7.71 -22.65
CA GLY A 310 0.90 9.01 -22.63
C GLY A 310 0.61 9.91 -23.83
N ALA A 311 1.35 11.04 -23.92
CA ALA A 311 1.08 12.13 -24.85
C ALA A 311 1.16 11.73 -26.33
N SER A 312 2.03 10.81 -26.71
CA SER A 312 2.22 10.35 -28.08
C SER A 312 1.01 9.65 -28.69
N TYR A 313 0.08 9.18 -27.83
CA TYR A 313 -1.13 8.46 -28.25
C TYR A 313 -2.40 9.33 -28.31
N MET A 314 -2.31 10.64 -27.98
CA MET A 314 -3.53 11.47 -27.85
C MET A 314 -4.29 11.63 -29.15
N ASP A 315 -3.62 11.71 -30.29
CA ASP A 315 -4.29 11.76 -31.61
C ASP A 315 -5.07 10.47 -31.89
N GLU A 316 -4.50 9.31 -31.53
CA GLU A 316 -5.17 8.02 -31.66
C GLU A 316 -6.35 7.90 -30.69
N VAL A 317 -6.21 8.42 -29.46
CA VAL A 317 -7.34 8.50 -28.51
C VAL A 317 -8.50 9.27 -29.11
N LEU A 318 -8.28 10.41 -29.74
CA LEU A 318 -9.32 11.21 -30.37
C LEU A 318 -9.98 10.45 -31.53
N GLN A 319 -9.20 9.80 -32.37
CA GLN A 319 -9.71 8.96 -33.47
C GLN A 319 -10.61 7.83 -32.95
N VAL A 320 -10.14 7.09 -31.93
CA VAL A 320 -10.90 6.00 -31.31
C VAL A 320 -12.21 6.51 -30.70
N CYS A 321 -12.16 7.67 -30.01
CA CYS A 321 -13.36 8.27 -29.45
C CYS A 321 -14.36 8.69 -30.52
N ASP A 322 -13.89 9.38 -31.57
CA ASP A 322 -14.76 9.85 -32.66
C ASP A 322 -15.40 8.69 -33.46
N GLU A 323 -14.62 7.64 -33.73
CA GLU A 323 -15.11 6.44 -34.38
C GLU A 323 -16.15 5.71 -33.51
N GLY A 324 -15.87 5.49 -32.24
CA GLY A 324 -16.79 4.82 -31.33
C GLY A 324 -18.08 5.57 -31.11
N VAL A 325 -18.05 6.90 -30.96
CA VAL A 325 -19.25 7.74 -30.84
C VAL A 325 -20.07 7.72 -32.15
N LYS A 326 -19.41 7.76 -33.32
CA LYS A 326 -20.07 7.69 -34.62
C LYS A 326 -20.73 6.33 -34.83
N ARG A 327 -20.11 5.24 -34.42
CA ARG A 327 -20.54 3.87 -34.68
C ARG A 327 -21.64 3.42 -33.74
N TYR A 328 -21.59 3.86 -32.45
CA TYR A 328 -22.53 3.44 -31.41
C TYR A 328 -23.18 4.62 -30.66
N PRO A 329 -23.85 5.56 -31.37
CA PRO A 329 -24.34 6.81 -30.77
C PRO A 329 -25.42 6.61 -29.70
N ALA A 330 -26.15 5.49 -29.73
CA ALA A 330 -27.23 5.14 -28.81
C ALA A 330 -26.81 4.26 -27.64
N TYR A 331 -25.51 3.83 -27.61
CA TYR A 331 -25.06 2.97 -26.54
C TYR A 331 -25.12 3.67 -25.17
N LYS A 332 -25.68 2.97 -24.17
CA LYS A 332 -25.96 3.54 -22.83
C LYS A 332 -24.80 4.23 -22.15
N ARG A 333 -23.54 3.78 -22.39
CA ARG A 333 -22.32 4.35 -21.81
C ARG A 333 -21.47 5.15 -22.79
N ILE A 334 -21.99 5.53 -23.93
CA ILE A 334 -21.25 6.25 -24.97
C ILE A 334 -20.67 7.59 -24.47
N ASN A 335 -21.25 8.18 -23.44
CA ASN A 335 -20.74 9.39 -22.83
C ASN A 335 -19.35 9.23 -22.20
N GLU A 336 -18.91 8.01 -21.88
CA GLU A 336 -17.53 7.76 -21.46
C GLU A 336 -16.53 8.15 -22.54
N LEU A 337 -16.78 7.78 -23.80
CA LEU A 337 -15.94 8.22 -24.91
C LEU A 337 -15.97 9.74 -25.12
N ARG A 338 -17.15 10.35 -24.98
CA ARG A 338 -17.26 11.82 -25.06
C ARG A 338 -16.46 12.50 -23.95
N ASN A 339 -16.55 11.99 -22.72
CA ASN A 339 -15.80 12.49 -21.58
C ASN A 339 -14.28 12.32 -21.77
N ILE A 340 -13.83 11.16 -22.26
CA ILE A 340 -12.42 10.91 -22.57
C ILE A 340 -11.94 11.92 -23.62
N ARG A 341 -12.68 12.07 -24.73
CA ARG A 341 -12.35 13.02 -25.79
C ARG A 341 -12.26 14.45 -25.27
N GLU A 342 -13.26 14.88 -24.49
CA GLU A 342 -13.29 16.22 -23.93
C GLU A 342 -12.11 16.44 -22.95
N SER A 343 -11.78 15.45 -22.12
CA SER A 343 -10.64 15.51 -21.23
C SER A 343 -9.29 15.67 -21.94
N VAL A 344 -9.15 15.12 -23.15
CA VAL A 344 -7.96 15.29 -23.99
C VAL A 344 -7.91 16.70 -24.60
N LEU A 345 -9.05 17.21 -25.07
CA LEU A 345 -9.15 18.52 -25.72
C LEU A 345 -9.21 19.69 -24.74
N GLN A 346 -9.52 19.45 -23.47
CA GLN A 346 -9.70 20.49 -22.48
C GLN A 346 -8.41 21.33 -22.29
N PRO A 347 -8.49 22.65 -22.43
CA PRO A 347 -7.37 23.54 -22.14
C PRO A 347 -6.97 23.46 -20.66
N TYR A 348 -5.68 23.42 -20.43
CA TYR A 348 -5.10 23.38 -19.08
C TYR A 348 -4.00 24.43 -18.94
N LEU A 349 -4.02 25.15 -17.83
CA LEU A 349 -2.95 26.09 -17.44
C LEU A 349 -2.72 25.99 -15.95
N ASN A 350 -1.48 25.78 -15.56
CA ASN A 350 -1.02 25.90 -14.18
C ASN A 350 0.24 26.75 -14.15
N VAL A 351 0.25 27.77 -13.30
CA VAL A 351 1.42 28.62 -13.11
C VAL A 351 1.78 28.59 -11.64
N SER A 352 3.01 28.26 -11.34
CA SER A 352 3.56 28.33 -9.99
C SER A 352 4.74 29.29 -9.94
N THR A 353 4.87 30.00 -8.82
CA THR A 353 5.88 31.02 -8.62
C THR A 353 6.27 31.13 -7.15
N GLN A 354 7.29 31.92 -6.87
CA GLN A 354 7.69 32.27 -5.50
C GLN A 354 6.64 33.20 -4.88
N GLU A 355 6.41 33.07 -3.57
CA GLU A 355 5.48 33.94 -2.82
C GLU A 355 6.07 35.30 -2.45
N SER A 356 7.41 35.43 -2.49
CA SER A 356 8.12 36.69 -2.20
C SER A 356 9.28 36.91 -3.17
N VAL A 357 9.56 38.19 -3.46
CA VAL A 357 10.60 38.61 -4.38
C VAL A 357 11.30 39.86 -3.84
N TYR A 358 12.57 40.05 -4.18
CA TYR A 358 13.27 41.30 -3.90
C TYR A 358 12.78 42.41 -4.84
N PRO A 359 12.58 43.68 -4.37
CA PRO A 359 12.14 44.75 -5.24
C PRO A 359 13.05 44.92 -6.46
N GLY A 360 12.47 45.05 -7.64
CA GLY A 360 13.18 45.17 -8.91
C GLY A 360 13.75 43.90 -9.51
N ASP A 361 13.62 42.78 -8.86
CA ASP A 361 14.06 41.48 -9.40
C ASP A 361 13.06 40.89 -10.40
N SER A 362 13.57 39.91 -11.17
CA SER A 362 12.75 39.11 -12.07
C SER A 362 12.20 37.91 -11.33
N LEU A 363 10.88 37.76 -11.37
CA LEU A 363 10.17 36.61 -10.84
C LEU A 363 10.12 35.46 -11.86
N GLU A 364 10.46 34.25 -11.47
CA GLU A 364 10.32 33.08 -12.33
C GLU A 364 8.93 32.46 -12.18
N LEU A 365 8.28 32.27 -13.34
CA LEU A 365 6.97 31.63 -13.46
C LEU A 365 7.18 30.23 -14.10
N ASN A 366 6.90 29.18 -13.35
CA ASN A 366 6.88 27.81 -13.88
C ASN A 366 5.49 27.54 -14.45
N VAL A 367 5.41 27.48 -15.78
CA VAL A 367 4.14 27.36 -16.52
C VAL A 367 4.00 25.94 -17.05
N GLY A 368 2.96 25.23 -16.61
CA GLY A 368 2.50 23.96 -17.17
C GLY A 368 1.22 24.19 -17.96
N TYR A 369 1.19 23.78 -19.23
CA TYR A 369 0.04 24.04 -20.10
C TYR A 369 -0.22 22.93 -21.11
N ARG A 370 -1.45 22.88 -21.60
CA ARG A 370 -1.93 21.99 -22.65
C ARG A 370 -3.10 22.64 -23.39
N ASN A 371 -3.15 22.48 -24.71
CA ASN A 371 -4.23 22.97 -25.59
C ASN A 371 -4.51 24.47 -25.42
N LEU A 372 -3.49 25.25 -25.17
CA LEU A 372 -3.56 26.72 -25.04
C LEU A 372 -2.59 27.38 -26.01
N LYS A 373 -3.02 28.51 -26.60
CA LYS A 373 -2.20 29.33 -27.47
C LYS A 373 -1.44 30.41 -26.70
N GLY A 374 -1.97 30.82 -25.56
CA GLY A 374 -1.38 31.85 -24.73
C GLY A 374 -2.15 32.11 -23.45
N PHE A 375 -1.64 33.06 -22.68
CA PHE A 375 -2.30 33.61 -21.51
C PHE A 375 -1.85 35.04 -21.26
N THR A 376 -2.69 35.79 -20.56
CA THR A 376 -2.37 37.19 -20.13
C THR A 376 -2.06 37.17 -18.64
N LEU A 377 -0.88 37.66 -18.26
CA LEU A 377 -0.49 37.99 -16.90
C LEU A 377 -0.83 39.44 -16.59
N ASN A 378 -1.79 39.63 -15.72
CA ASN A 378 -2.11 40.95 -15.18
C ASN A 378 -1.42 41.11 -13.82
N LEU A 379 -0.64 42.20 -13.67
CA LEU A 379 -0.01 42.59 -12.43
C LEU A 379 -0.83 43.69 -11.77
N TYR A 380 -1.20 43.48 -10.51
CA TYR A 380 -1.89 44.49 -9.72
C TYR A 380 -1.09 44.86 -8.48
N ARG A 381 -1.08 46.13 -8.12
CA ARG A 381 -0.63 46.62 -6.81
C ARG A 381 -1.81 46.65 -5.85
N THR A 382 -1.64 46.16 -4.63
CA THR A 382 -2.66 46.24 -3.61
C THR A 382 -2.40 47.36 -2.60
N ASN A 383 -3.45 47.76 -1.87
CA ASN A 383 -3.36 48.65 -0.70
C ASN A 383 -3.31 47.83 0.62
N LEU A 384 -3.09 46.51 0.52
CA LEU A 384 -3.02 45.63 1.67
C LEU A 384 -1.69 45.77 2.42
N SER A 385 -1.73 45.64 3.73
CA SER A 385 -0.55 45.57 4.59
C SER A 385 -0.11 44.13 4.87
N GLU A 386 -0.96 43.13 4.56
CA GLU A 386 -0.76 41.69 4.73
C GLU A 386 -1.50 40.94 3.64
N VAL A 387 -0.98 39.73 3.26
CA VAL A 387 -1.67 38.86 2.32
C VAL A 387 -2.86 38.24 3.03
N PRO A 388 -4.08 38.38 2.50
CA PRO A 388 -5.23 37.68 3.05
C PRO A 388 -5.03 36.18 2.86
N TRP A 389 -5.49 35.40 3.82
CA TRP A 389 -5.44 33.94 3.70
C TRP A 389 -6.32 33.46 2.53
N MET A 390 -5.97 32.31 1.91
CA MET A 390 -6.53 31.81 0.64
C MET A 390 -8.06 31.70 0.56
N ASP A 391 -8.79 31.75 1.67
CA ASP A 391 -10.25 31.64 1.68
C ASP A 391 -10.96 33.00 1.40
N ALA A 392 -10.23 34.12 1.42
CA ALA A 392 -10.79 35.37 0.98
C ALA A 392 -10.86 35.41 -0.55
N GLY A 393 -11.98 34.96 -1.12
CA GLY A 393 -12.19 34.92 -2.56
C GLY A 393 -11.84 36.23 -3.24
N ILE A 394 -10.81 36.23 -4.08
CA ILE A 394 -10.47 37.36 -4.94
C ILE A 394 -11.56 37.48 -5.99
N ASN A 395 -12.51 38.37 -5.79
CA ASN A 395 -13.62 38.64 -6.68
C ASN A 395 -13.57 40.06 -7.24
N LYS A 396 -14.49 40.37 -8.11
CA LYS A 396 -14.56 41.73 -8.72
C LYS A 396 -14.62 42.86 -7.71
N ALA A 397 -15.34 42.68 -6.59
CA ALA A 397 -15.41 43.70 -5.55
C ALA A 397 -14.09 43.87 -4.81
N PHE A 398 -13.34 42.77 -4.60
CA PHE A 398 -12.00 42.81 -4.05
C PHE A 398 -11.05 43.66 -4.91
N TYR A 399 -11.03 43.41 -6.22
CA TYR A 399 -10.19 44.19 -7.14
C TYR A 399 -10.56 45.66 -7.12
N GLN A 400 -11.85 45.99 -7.15
CA GLN A 400 -12.30 47.38 -7.11
C GLN A 400 -11.89 48.11 -5.83
N LYS A 401 -11.87 47.42 -4.70
CA LYS A 401 -11.58 48.01 -3.39
C LYS A 401 -10.08 48.04 -3.07
N HIS A 402 -9.35 47.02 -3.46
CA HIS A 402 -8.01 46.76 -2.94
C HIS A 402 -6.90 46.75 -3.99
N ALA A 403 -7.19 46.70 -5.29
CA ALA A 403 -6.18 46.46 -6.29
C ALA A 403 -6.21 47.49 -7.43
N ARG A 404 -5.02 48.03 -7.79
CA ARG A 404 -4.82 48.87 -8.95
C ARG A 404 -3.99 48.11 -9.99
N LYS A 405 -4.48 47.96 -11.21
CA LYS A 405 -3.76 47.34 -12.31
C LYS A 405 -2.56 48.17 -12.71
N LEU A 406 -1.39 47.52 -12.81
CA LEU A 406 -0.12 48.13 -13.24
C LEU A 406 0.21 47.77 -14.67
N SER A 407 0.12 46.52 -15.03
CA SER A 407 0.48 46.03 -16.35
C SER A 407 -0.35 44.83 -16.78
N ALA A 408 -0.33 44.55 -18.07
CA ALA A 408 -0.83 43.37 -18.68
C ALA A 408 0.20 42.91 -19.74
N THR A 409 0.68 41.66 -19.56
CA THR A 409 1.64 41.07 -20.49
C THR A 409 1.06 39.80 -21.05
N HIS A 410 0.96 39.71 -22.37
CA HIS A 410 0.51 38.49 -23.04
C HIS A 410 1.73 37.61 -23.36
N PHE A 411 1.61 36.32 -23.07
CA PHE A 411 2.60 35.28 -23.37
C PHE A 411 2.03 34.29 -24.37
N GLU A 412 2.70 34.18 -25.52
CA GLU A 412 2.40 33.16 -26.50
C GLU A 412 3.02 31.83 -26.06
N LEU A 413 2.22 30.77 -26.11
CA LEU A 413 2.62 29.42 -25.80
C LEU A 413 2.87 28.67 -27.11
N LYS A 414 4.02 28.01 -27.22
CA LYS A 414 4.34 27.21 -28.39
C LYS A 414 3.41 25.99 -28.45
N SER A 415 2.73 25.80 -29.59
CA SER A 415 2.05 24.53 -29.82
C SER A 415 3.11 23.41 -29.97
N SER A 416 2.87 22.27 -29.33
CA SER A 416 3.74 21.13 -29.57
C SER A 416 3.49 20.62 -30.97
N ASP A 417 4.53 20.55 -31.79
CA ASP A 417 4.55 19.53 -32.83
C ASP A 417 4.60 18.16 -32.16
N SER A 418 3.54 17.40 -32.29
CA SER A 418 3.25 16.11 -31.62
C SER A 418 4.25 14.98 -31.95
N LYS A 419 5.42 15.29 -32.48
CA LYS A 419 6.42 14.32 -32.98
C LYS A 419 7.75 14.28 -32.23
N SER A 420 7.97 15.05 -31.18
CA SER A 420 9.24 14.97 -30.44
C SER A 420 9.05 14.34 -29.05
N GLY A 421 9.16 13.04 -29.00
CA GLY A 421 9.37 12.32 -27.75
C GLY A 421 10.75 12.65 -27.17
N LYS A 422 10.87 13.72 -26.41
CA LYS A 422 12.05 14.05 -25.60
C LYS A 422 11.72 13.89 -24.12
N GLU A 423 12.67 13.28 -23.40
CA GLU A 423 12.69 13.15 -21.95
C GLU A 423 12.18 14.42 -21.25
N GLY A 424 11.03 14.30 -20.57
CA GLY A 424 10.42 15.39 -19.80
C GLY A 424 8.93 15.63 -20.08
N GLU A 425 8.32 15.00 -21.09
CA GLU A 425 6.88 15.04 -21.30
C GLU A 425 6.17 14.15 -20.27
N LEU A 426 5.36 14.79 -19.44
CA LEU A 426 4.45 14.07 -18.56
C LEU A 426 3.44 13.27 -19.38
N LEU A 427 3.03 12.12 -18.85
CA LEU A 427 2.02 11.19 -19.41
C LEU A 427 0.69 11.83 -19.89
N SER A 428 0.52 13.14 -19.73
CA SER A 428 -0.71 13.89 -20.02
C SER A 428 -0.63 14.88 -21.17
N GLY A 429 0.47 14.91 -21.96
CA GLY A 429 0.69 15.95 -22.99
C GLY A 429 0.89 17.36 -22.40
N LEU A 430 1.26 17.44 -21.14
CA LEU A 430 1.51 18.68 -20.44
C LEU A 430 2.89 19.22 -20.83
N GLN A 431 2.93 20.41 -21.40
CA GLN A 431 4.16 21.14 -21.68
C GLN A 431 4.57 22.00 -20.49
N ARG A 432 5.87 22.22 -20.32
CA ARG A 432 6.43 23.07 -19.26
C ARG A 432 7.39 24.10 -19.85
N MET A 433 7.29 25.32 -19.34
CA MET A 433 8.24 26.37 -19.63
C MET A 433 8.46 27.25 -18.39
N VAL A 434 9.60 27.94 -18.38
CA VAL A 434 9.90 28.95 -17.37
C VAL A 434 9.89 30.31 -18.04
N LEU A 435 9.06 31.20 -17.52
CA LEU A 435 8.99 32.59 -17.96
C LEU A 435 9.52 33.50 -16.86
N LYS A 436 10.03 34.70 -17.24
CA LYS A 436 10.45 35.71 -16.31
C LYS A 436 9.52 36.93 -16.40
N CYS A 437 9.09 37.41 -15.26
CA CYS A 437 8.27 38.61 -15.11
C CYS A 437 9.00 39.62 -14.23
N HIS A 438 9.13 40.82 -14.69
CA HIS A 438 9.73 41.92 -13.90
C HIS A 438 8.78 42.41 -12.83
N VAL A 439 9.28 42.54 -11.60
CA VAL A 439 8.53 43.07 -10.47
C VAL A 439 8.97 44.53 -10.21
N PRO A 440 8.04 45.45 -9.95
CA PRO A 440 8.39 46.86 -9.64
C PRO A 440 9.31 46.99 -8.43
N ASP A 441 10.11 48.06 -8.41
CA ASP A 441 11.05 48.39 -7.32
C ASP A 441 10.36 48.75 -5.98
N GLU A 442 9.06 48.91 -5.99
CA GLU A 442 8.28 49.29 -4.82
C GLU A 442 7.98 48.11 -3.90
N LEU A 443 8.18 48.31 -2.60
CA LEU A 443 7.77 47.36 -1.56
C LEU A 443 6.25 47.19 -1.49
N GLY A 444 5.78 45.98 -1.16
CA GLY A 444 4.39 45.74 -0.83
C GLY A 444 3.81 44.51 -1.46
N ILE A 445 2.48 44.39 -1.48
CA ILE A 445 1.76 43.23 -1.90
C ILE A 445 1.15 43.41 -3.28
N TYR A 446 1.42 42.45 -4.14
CA TYR A 446 0.93 42.41 -5.53
C TYR A 446 0.02 41.22 -5.74
N ILE A 447 -0.78 41.25 -6.80
CA ILE A 447 -1.53 40.09 -7.30
C ILE A 447 -1.09 39.83 -8.73
N LEU A 448 -0.72 38.60 -8.99
CA LEU A 448 -0.51 38.03 -10.31
C LEU A 448 -1.81 37.31 -10.71
N GLN A 449 -2.55 37.90 -11.65
CA GLN A 449 -3.75 37.29 -12.21
C GLN A 449 -3.40 36.72 -13.58
N ILE A 450 -3.59 35.41 -13.74
CA ILE A 450 -3.24 34.63 -14.92
C ILE A 450 -4.53 34.27 -15.64
N VAL A 451 -4.78 34.90 -16.77
CA VAL A 451 -5.99 34.74 -17.58
C VAL A 451 -5.64 33.97 -18.85
N PRO A 452 -6.05 32.67 -18.97
CA PRO A 452 -5.82 31.91 -20.19
C PRO A 452 -6.66 32.45 -21.35
N ASP A 453 -6.15 32.29 -22.59
CA ASP A 453 -6.84 32.72 -23.82
C ASP A 453 -8.11 31.89 -24.10
N ALA A 454 -8.23 30.70 -23.52
CA ALA A 454 -9.40 29.86 -23.64
C ALA A 454 -10.38 30.13 -22.46
N ALA A 455 -11.61 30.51 -22.79
CA ALA A 455 -12.64 30.81 -21.79
C ALA A 455 -13.01 29.61 -20.88
N THR A 456 -12.74 28.40 -21.32
CA THR A 456 -13.00 27.16 -20.57
C THR A 456 -11.90 26.83 -19.56
N ALA A 457 -10.73 27.48 -19.64
CA ALA A 457 -9.65 27.30 -18.67
C ALA A 457 -9.79 28.28 -17.51
N ARG A 458 -9.43 27.81 -16.33
CA ARG A 458 -9.60 28.59 -15.08
C ARG A 458 -8.54 29.68 -14.96
N THR A 459 -8.99 30.91 -14.67
CA THR A 459 -8.10 31.99 -14.22
C THR A 459 -7.46 31.63 -12.88
N ALA A 460 -6.16 31.83 -12.74
CA ALA A 460 -5.45 31.64 -11.48
C ALA A 460 -4.95 32.99 -10.93
N GLU A 461 -4.85 33.06 -9.61
CA GLU A 461 -4.43 34.27 -8.90
C GLU A 461 -3.42 33.88 -7.82
N HIS A 462 -2.32 34.66 -7.76
CA HIS A 462 -1.26 34.45 -6.78
C HIS A 462 -0.92 35.77 -6.11
N PHE A 463 -0.84 35.81 -4.79
CA PHE A 463 -0.24 36.91 -4.07
C PHE A 463 1.27 36.83 -4.15
N LEU A 464 1.91 38.01 -4.30
CA LEU A 464 3.34 38.18 -4.32
C LEU A 464 3.73 39.31 -3.36
N VAL A 465 4.66 39.02 -2.47
CA VAL A 465 5.19 40.04 -1.53
C VAL A 465 6.54 40.54 -2.05
N SER A 466 6.60 41.79 -2.44
CA SER A 466 7.86 42.49 -2.73
C SER A 466 8.45 42.99 -1.41
N THR A 467 9.55 42.36 -0.98
CA THR A 467 10.19 42.59 0.31
C THR A 467 11.71 42.46 0.20
N ARG A 468 12.45 43.23 0.98
CA ARG A 468 13.91 43.13 1.02
C ARG A 468 14.43 42.10 1.98
N PHE A 469 13.61 41.61 2.91
CA PHE A 469 14.10 40.69 3.93
C PHE A 469 13.27 39.43 4.08
N LYS A 470 13.90 38.44 4.63
CA LYS A 470 13.29 37.15 5.00
C LYS A 470 13.41 36.92 6.50
N VAL A 471 12.50 36.09 7.00
CA VAL A 471 12.52 35.62 8.36
C VAL A 471 12.88 34.12 8.31
N LEU A 472 13.92 33.76 9.00
CA LEU A 472 14.30 32.38 9.27
C LEU A 472 13.85 32.03 10.68
N THR A 473 13.37 30.84 10.87
CA THR A 473 12.95 30.34 12.18
C THR A 473 13.73 29.07 12.52
N LEU A 474 14.33 29.04 13.69
CA LEU A 474 15.09 27.92 14.22
C LEU A 474 14.47 27.48 15.53
N SER A 475 14.11 26.22 15.64
CA SER A 475 13.65 25.65 16.90
C SER A 475 14.86 25.41 17.82
N LEU A 476 14.81 25.98 19.02
CA LEU A 476 15.84 25.84 20.04
C LEU A 476 15.41 24.86 21.14
N PRO A 477 16.34 24.31 21.92
CA PRO A 477 16.05 23.66 23.18
C PRO A 477 15.21 24.52 24.14
N ASP A 478 14.73 23.95 25.23
CA ASP A 478 13.93 24.60 26.26
C ASP A 478 12.63 25.23 25.72
N ASN A 479 12.02 24.60 24.71
CA ASN A 479 10.76 25.10 24.15
C ASN A 479 10.83 26.53 23.63
N LYS A 480 11.97 26.90 23.02
CA LYS A 480 12.21 28.24 22.44
C LYS A 480 12.30 28.17 20.92
N MET A 481 12.10 29.30 20.29
CA MET A 481 12.33 29.49 18.87
C MET A 481 13.13 30.78 18.66
N GLU A 482 14.22 30.68 17.91
CA GLU A 482 14.95 31.86 17.43
C GLU A 482 14.36 32.28 16.09
N VAL A 483 14.14 33.57 15.94
CA VAL A 483 13.83 34.20 14.67
C VAL A 483 15.03 35.05 14.26
N VAL A 484 15.41 34.91 13.00
CA VAL A 484 16.50 35.66 12.40
C VAL A 484 15.97 36.39 11.19
N THR A 485 16.09 37.73 11.18
CA THR A 485 15.70 38.57 10.05
C THR A 485 16.94 39.00 9.29
N VAL A 486 16.96 38.66 7.98
CA VAL A 486 18.11 38.93 7.11
C VAL A 486 17.64 39.59 5.81
N ASP A 487 18.48 40.50 5.26
CA ASP A 487 18.30 40.96 3.89
C ASP A 487 18.38 39.77 2.93
N SER A 488 17.35 39.59 2.11
CA SER A 488 17.20 38.39 1.29
C SER A 488 18.21 38.25 0.15
N ARG A 489 18.95 39.34 -0.19
CA ARG A 489 19.97 39.35 -1.23
C ARG A 489 21.38 39.22 -0.64
N SER A 490 21.68 39.99 0.41
CA SER A 490 23.04 40.05 0.98
C SER A 490 23.25 39.09 2.18
N GLY A 491 22.16 38.60 2.76
CA GLY A 491 22.22 37.81 4.01
C GLY A 491 22.55 38.61 5.26
N GLN A 492 22.71 39.95 5.15
CA GLN A 492 23.05 40.77 6.29
C GLN A 492 21.89 40.87 7.29
N PRO A 493 22.19 40.90 8.58
CA PRO A 493 21.15 40.94 9.61
C PRO A 493 20.35 42.24 9.58
N ILE A 494 19.05 42.17 9.79
CA ILE A 494 18.16 43.33 9.87
C ILE A 494 17.74 43.55 11.33
N SER A 495 18.32 44.55 11.95
CA SER A 495 17.99 44.95 13.30
C SER A 495 16.65 45.70 13.41
N GLY A 496 15.96 45.53 14.54
CA GLY A 496 14.73 46.26 14.87
C GLY A 496 13.52 45.88 14.03
N ALA A 497 13.51 44.69 13.40
CA ALA A 497 12.32 44.15 12.74
C ALA A 497 11.34 43.62 13.81
N LYS A 498 10.08 44.06 13.70
CA LYS A 498 9.00 43.64 14.59
C LYS A 498 8.34 42.36 14.03
N VAL A 499 8.52 41.21 14.72
CA VAL A 499 7.94 39.93 14.35
C VAL A 499 6.76 39.62 15.24
N SER A 500 5.56 39.55 14.67
CA SER A 500 4.30 39.31 15.36
C SER A 500 3.81 37.91 15.06
N PHE A 501 3.53 37.13 16.09
CA PHE A 501 3.06 35.72 15.99
C PHE A 501 1.57 35.64 16.27
N TYR A 502 0.88 34.77 15.53
CA TYR A 502 -0.57 34.68 15.56
C TYR A 502 -1.05 33.22 15.74
N SER A 503 -2.28 33.08 16.30
CA SER A 503 -2.90 31.83 16.64
C SER A 503 -3.57 31.09 15.47
N ALA A 504 -3.72 31.73 14.34
CA ALA A 504 -4.32 31.16 13.14
C ALA A 504 -3.66 31.72 11.90
N TYR A 505 -3.95 31.11 10.77
CA TYR A 505 -3.51 31.58 9.45
C TYR A 505 -4.50 32.57 8.85
N ASN A 506 -5.81 32.47 9.10
CA ASN A 506 -6.87 33.33 8.55
C ASN A 506 -7.23 34.50 9.47
N GLU A 507 -7.67 35.58 8.85
CA GLU A 507 -7.98 36.82 9.58
C GLU A 507 -9.13 36.71 10.58
N GLU A 508 -10.17 35.91 10.30
CA GLU A 508 -11.39 35.82 11.14
C GLU A 508 -11.12 35.24 12.54
N ASN A 509 -10.16 34.30 12.66
CA ASN A 509 -9.84 33.63 13.92
C ASN A 509 -8.47 34.01 14.47
N ARG A 510 -7.79 35.01 13.85
CA ARG A 510 -6.40 35.35 14.11
C ARG A 510 -6.30 36.23 15.34
N LYS A 511 -5.65 35.72 16.37
CA LYS A 511 -5.32 36.54 17.58
C LYS A 511 -3.81 36.71 17.66
N LEU A 512 -3.37 37.90 18.00
CA LEU A 512 -1.96 38.15 18.30
C LEU A 512 -1.57 37.37 19.57
N VAL A 513 -0.58 36.51 19.46
CA VAL A 513 -0.05 35.69 20.59
C VAL A 513 1.12 36.42 21.24
N LYS A 514 2.10 36.82 20.45
CA LYS A 514 3.31 37.47 20.94
C LYS A 514 3.94 38.36 19.86
N THR A 515 4.69 39.37 20.29
CA THR A 515 5.52 40.17 19.39
C THR A 515 6.95 40.27 19.96
N VAL A 516 7.94 40.12 19.10
CA VAL A 516 9.35 40.32 19.43
C VAL A 516 9.98 41.30 18.47
N VAL A 517 11.07 41.94 18.88
CA VAL A 517 11.86 42.86 18.04
C VAL A 517 13.27 42.30 17.94
N THR A 518 13.79 42.23 16.73
CA THR A 518 15.15 41.69 16.50
C THR A 518 16.25 42.66 16.95
N ASP A 519 17.32 42.12 17.53
CA ASP A 519 18.50 42.86 18.00
C ASP A 519 19.41 43.34 16.85
N THR A 520 20.60 43.84 17.20
CA THR A 520 21.61 44.30 16.22
C THR A 520 22.12 43.17 15.29
N GLY A 521 22.05 41.91 15.73
CA GLY A 521 22.36 40.73 14.93
C GLY A 521 21.18 40.20 14.11
N GLY A 522 20.04 40.95 14.11
CA GLY A 522 18.81 40.50 13.44
C GLY A 522 18.09 39.34 14.15
N LYS A 523 18.40 39.05 15.40
CA LYS A 523 17.92 37.89 16.15
C LYS A 523 16.91 38.28 17.23
N ALA A 524 15.95 37.40 17.48
CA ALA A 524 15.10 37.43 18.65
C ALA A 524 14.70 36.04 19.07
N VAL A 525 14.66 35.78 20.36
CA VAL A 525 14.22 34.47 20.89
C VAL A 525 12.82 34.63 21.48
N VAL A 526 11.97 33.69 21.14
CA VAL A 526 10.60 33.61 21.63
C VAL A 526 10.38 32.26 22.31
N GLU A 527 9.76 32.27 23.49
CA GLU A 527 9.24 31.05 24.07
C GLU A 527 8.10 30.53 23.21
N TRP A 528 8.14 29.26 22.92
CA TRP A 528 7.13 28.61 22.10
C TRP A 528 5.78 28.58 22.84
N ASP A 529 4.75 29.11 22.18
CA ASP A 529 3.37 28.95 22.61
C ASP A 529 2.66 28.00 21.63
N LYS A 530 1.97 27.00 22.16
CA LYS A 530 1.17 26.03 21.35
C LYS A 530 0.10 26.72 20.49
N ALA A 531 -0.26 27.95 20.79
CA ALA A 531 -1.18 28.74 19.99
C ALA A 531 -0.52 29.36 18.75
N ILE A 532 0.80 29.44 18.65
CA ILE A 532 1.49 30.02 17.49
C ILE A 532 1.27 29.14 16.25
N ARG A 533 0.79 29.76 15.17
CA ARG A 533 0.58 29.11 13.86
C ARG A 533 1.24 29.87 12.72
N SER A 534 1.30 31.18 12.78
CA SER A 534 1.85 32.04 11.73
C SER A 534 2.59 33.23 12.28
N TYR A 535 3.37 33.90 11.46
CA TYR A 535 4.02 35.18 11.79
C TYR A 535 3.93 36.19 10.63
N VAL A 536 4.03 37.47 11.01
CA VAL A 536 4.26 38.58 10.09
C VAL A 536 5.37 39.46 10.68
N ALA A 537 6.38 39.74 9.88
CA ALA A 537 7.49 40.60 10.27
C ALA A 537 7.44 41.93 9.53
N ARG A 538 7.73 43.06 10.21
CA ARG A 538 7.73 44.41 9.65
C ARG A 538 8.96 45.20 10.04
N LYS A 539 9.51 45.91 9.07
CA LYS A 539 10.57 46.91 9.27
C LYS A 539 10.20 48.20 8.48
N GLY A 540 9.72 49.23 9.16
CA GLY A 540 9.15 50.40 8.49
C GLY A 540 7.93 50.00 7.65
N THR A 541 7.96 50.29 6.35
CA THR A 541 6.93 49.92 5.38
C THR A 541 7.16 48.52 4.75
N ASP A 542 8.29 47.91 5.02
CA ASP A 542 8.62 46.59 4.50
C ASP A 542 7.97 45.46 5.35
N THR A 543 7.33 44.52 4.69
CA THR A 543 6.62 43.42 5.33
C THR A 543 7.08 42.08 4.74
N ALA A 544 7.54 41.14 5.58
CA ALA A 544 7.81 39.78 5.25
C ALA A 544 6.79 38.87 5.95
N MET A 545 6.24 37.93 5.21
CA MET A 545 5.22 37.00 5.70
C MET A 545 5.74 35.58 5.73
N MET A 546 5.14 34.77 6.57
CA MET A 546 5.39 33.36 6.59
C MET A 546 4.90 32.73 5.28
N PRO A 547 5.73 31.92 4.57
CA PRO A 547 5.30 31.22 3.37
C PRO A 547 4.14 30.23 3.68
N GLN A 548 3.21 30.10 2.75
CA GLN A 548 1.98 29.30 2.95
C GLN A 548 2.24 27.81 3.19
N ASN A 549 3.33 27.28 2.64
CA ASN A 549 3.69 25.85 2.75
C ASN A 549 4.68 25.56 3.88
N VAL A 550 4.97 26.55 4.73
CA VAL A 550 5.87 26.39 5.86
C VAL A 550 5.06 26.21 7.14
N TYR A 551 5.39 25.19 7.90
CA TYR A 551 4.84 24.95 9.23
C TYR A 551 5.89 25.32 10.27
N LEU A 552 5.51 26.07 11.30
CA LEU A 552 6.38 26.30 12.44
C LEU A 552 6.47 25.00 13.25
N ASN A 553 7.59 24.30 13.11
CA ASN A 553 7.82 23.06 13.84
C ASN A 553 8.34 23.40 15.25
N ARG A 554 7.73 22.78 16.24
CA ARG A 554 8.28 22.74 17.59
C ARG A 554 9.48 21.79 17.60
N TYR A 555 10.60 22.22 18.16
CA TYR A 555 11.60 21.25 18.59
C TYR A 555 11.00 20.49 19.78
N TYR A 556 10.62 19.26 19.54
CA TYR A 556 10.42 18.34 20.64
C TYR A 556 11.83 17.91 21.07
N GLU A 557 12.40 18.57 22.06
CA GLU A 557 13.20 17.78 22.95
C GLU A 557 12.36 16.57 23.26
N ARG A 558 12.90 15.37 23.08
CA ARG A 558 12.36 14.20 23.77
C ARG A 558 12.16 14.70 25.19
N GLY A 559 10.90 14.99 25.52
CA GLY A 559 10.53 15.68 26.77
C GLY A 559 11.25 14.97 27.88
N GLU A 560 11.65 15.73 28.96
CA GLU A 560 12.39 15.17 30.10
C GLU A 560 12.22 13.68 30.09
N SER A 561 13.29 12.96 29.73
CA SER A 561 13.24 11.52 29.51
C SER A 561 12.54 10.95 30.73
N ARG A 562 11.22 10.71 30.59
CA ARG A 562 10.53 10.05 31.70
C ARG A 562 11.16 8.70 31.81
N PRO A 563 11.51 8.29 33.01
CA PRO A 563 12.01 6.96 33.22
C PRO A 563 11.09 5.95 32.56
N GLU A 564 11.58 5.26 31.52
CA GLU A 564 10.83 4.22 30.82
C GLU A 564 11.30 2.86 31.30
N GLU A 565 10.36 2.06 31.73
CA GLU A 565 10.64 0.70 32.16
C GLU A 565 10.80 -0.24 30.96
N HIS A 566 11.89 -0.96 30.93
CA HIS A 566 12.21 -1.94 29.91
C HIS A 566 12.45 -3.31 30.54
N ILE A 567 12.00 -4.36 29.84
CA ILE A 567 12.29 -5.75 30.19
C ILE A 567 12.88 -6.44 28.99
N THR A 568 14.01 -7.09 29.18
CA THR A 568 14.59 -7.97 28.15
C THR A 568 14.36 -9.41 28.58
N LEU A 569 13.72 -10.20 27.72
CA LEU A 569 13.49 -11.63 27.95
C LEU A 569 14.44 -12.47 27.09
N LEU A 570 15.03 -13.48 27.70
CA LEU A 570 15.94 -14.43 27.10
C LEU A 570 15.47 -15.85 27.38
N THR A 571 15.62 -16.75 26.41
CA THR A 571 15.32 -18.17 26.55
C THR A 571 16.60 -18.99 26.32
N ASP A 572 16.66 -20.19 26.89
CA ASP A 572 17.81 -21.10 26.75
C ASP A 572 17.94 -21.65 25.32
N ARG A 573 16.84 -21.67 24.55
CA ARG A 573 16.80 -22.09 23.13
C ARG A 573 15.74 -21.30 22.37
N ALA A 574 15.83 -21.33 21.05
CA ALA A 574 14.82 -20.78 20.14
C ALA A 574 13.84 -21.84 19.64
N LEU A 575 14.20 -23.15 19.73
CA LEU A 575 13.43 -24.28 19.19
C LEU A 575 13.28 -25.37 20.26
N TYR A 576 12.04 -25.82 20.44
CA TYR A 576 11.66 -26.85 21.42
C TYR A 576 10.76 -27.89 20.80
N ARG A 577 10.68 -29.08 21.43
CA ARG A 577 9.65 -30.08 21.17
C ARG A 577 8.47 -29.91 22.15
N PRO A 578 7.27 -30.35 21.77
CA PRO A 578 6.18 -30.51 22.73
C PRO A 578 6.64 -31.28 23.97
N GLY A 579 6.16 -30.87 25.15
CA GLY A 579 6.55 -31.47 26.43
C GLY A 579 7.89 -31.02 27.02
N GLN A 580 8.72 -30.27 26.32
CA GLN A 580 9.97 -29.76 26.87
C GLN A 580 9.76 -28.53 27.76
N THR A 581 10.73 -28.26 28.62
CA THR A 581 10.74 -27.08 29.49
C THR A 581 11.51 -25.94 28.82
N VAL A 582 10.91 -24.77 28.77
CA VAL A 582 11.53 -23.49 28.37
C VAL A 582 12.00 -22.79 29.61
N TYR A 583 13.29 -22.51 29.69
CA TYR A 583 13.89 -21.68 30.76
C TYR A 583 13.97 -20.25 30.30
N VAL A 584 13.45 -19.33 31.13
CA VAL A 584 13.34 -17.91 30.80
C VAL A 584 14.12 -17.08 31.82
N LYS A 585 14.92 -16.16 31.35
CA LYS A 585 15.54 -15.10 32.16
C LYS A 585 15.04 -13.75 31.71
N GLY A 586 14.58 -12.94 32.63
CA GLY A 586 14.20 -11.55 32.40
C GLY A 586 15.14 -10.59 33.10
N ILE A 587 15.44 -9.45 32.49
CA ILE A 587 16.22 -8.34 33.07
C ILE A 587 15.35 -7.10 32.96
N ALA A 588 14.96 -6.54 34.09
CA ALA A 588 14.17 -5.33 34.19
C ALA A 588 15.03 -4.13 34.58
N TYR A 589 14.93 -3.07 33.81
CA TYR A 589 15.66 -1.83 34.06
C TYR A 589 14.79 -0.63 33.65
N GLU A 590 15.08 0.49 34.25
CA GLU A 590 14.52 1.78 33.94
C GLU A 590 15.56 2.62 33.21
N GLN A 591 15.22 3.15 32.06
CA GLN A 591 16.09 4.02 31.27
C GLN A 591 15.61 5.45 31.33
N GLU A 592 16.50 6.35 31.75
CA GLU A 592 16.26 7.79 31.72
C GLU A 592 17.42 8.46 30.97
N ALA A 593 17.11 9.02 29.79
CA ALA A 593 18.12 9.52 28.85
C ALA A 593 19.19 8.47 28.52
N ASP A 594 20.45 8.74 28.87
CA ASP A 594 21.60 7.85 28.63
C ASP A 594 21.95 6.96 29.84
N LYS A 595 21.12 6.99 30.89
CA LYS A 595 21.36 6.21 32.11
C LYS A 595 20.32 5.12 32.25
N ALA A 596 20.78 3.94 32.61
CA ALA A 596 19.93 2.82 32.94
C ALA A 596 20.15 2.35 34.38
N HIS A 597 19.05 2.08 35.09
CA HIS A 597 19.09 1.57 36.47
C HIS A 597 18.29 0.27 36.55
N VAL A 598 18.85 -0.74 37.18
CA VAL A 598 18.16 -2.02 37.36
C VAL A 598 16.99 -1.87 38.34
N LEU A 599 15.89 -2.55 38.06
CA LEU A 599 14.70 -2.56 38.90
C LEU A 599 14.71 -3.78 39.83
N ALA A 600 15.27 -3.62 41.01
CA ALA A 600 15.35 -4.65 42.04
C ALA A 600 14.06 -4.77 42.84
N GLY A 601 13.67 -5.99 43.22
CA GLY A 601 12.50 -6.28 44.08
C GLY A 601 11.15 -6.04 43.44
N LYS A 602 11.09 -5.80 42.13
CA LYS A 602 9.84 -5.55 41.40
C LYS A 602 9.20 -6.86 40.94
N SER A 603 7.89 -6.94 41.08
CA SER A 603 7.12 -8.15 40.70
C SER A 603 6.49 -8.03 39.33
N TYR A 604 6.57 -9.11 38.55
CA TYR A 604 6.03 -9.18 37.18
C TYR A 604 5.19 -10.44 36.99
N GLN A 605 4.24 -10.35 36.08
CA GLN A 605 3.47 -11.48 35.59
C GLN A 605 4.03 -11.91 34.24
N VAL A 606 4.61 -13.10 34.19
CA VAL A 606 5.12 -13.72 32.97
C VAL A 606 4.12 -14.78 32.51
N ARG A 607 3.75 -14.73 31.25
CA ARG A 607 2.76 -15.62 30.67
C ARG A 607 3.36 -16.42 29.52
N LEU A 608 2.92 -17.65 29.38
CA LEU A 608 3.14 -18.49 28.18
C LEU A 608 1.85 -18.48 27.35
N LEU A 609 1.95 -18.09 26.10
CA LEU A 609 0.86 -18.08 25.12
C LEU A 609 1.16 -19.11 24.03
N ASP A 610 0.12 -19.82 23.57
CA ASP A 610 0.23 -20.75 22.43
C ASP A 610 0.27 -20.01 21.08
N VAL A 611 0.30 -20.76 19.99
CA VAL A 611 0.30 -20.25 18.59
C VAL A 611 -0.93 -19.41 18.25
N ASN A 612 -2.04 -19.59 18.97
CA ASN A 612 -3.27 -18.81 18.84
C ASN A 612 -3.32 -17.63 19.80
N ARG A 613 -2.19 -17.34 20.51
CA ARG A 613 -2.07 -16.33 21.57
C ARG A 613 -3.00 -16.55 22.75
N LYS A 614 -3.46 -17.78 22.96
CA LYS A 614 -4.22 -18.18 24.14
C LYS A 614 -3.26 -18.37 25.31
N GLU A 615 -3.58 -17.77 26.44
CA GLU A 615 -2.81 -17.97 27.68
C GLU A 615 -2.92 -19.41 28.16
N LEU A 616 -1.78 -20.08 28.29
CA LEU A 616 -1.67 -21.43 28.79
C LEU A 616 -1.33 -21.44 30.28
N VAL A 617 -0.33 -20.65 30.65
CA VAL A 617 0.21 -20.60 32.02
C VAL A 617 0.64 -19.15 32.33
N GLN A 618 0.39 -18.70 33.55
CA GLN A 618 0.88 -17.45 34.10
C GLN A 618 1.65 -17.71 35.39
N LYS A 619 2.81 -17.06 35.53
CA LYS A 619 3.64 -17.10 36.75
C LYS A 619 3.97 -15.71 37.24
N ASN A 620 3.96 -15.52 38.55
CA ASN A 620 4.44 -14.29 39.17
C ASN A 620 5.91 -14.48 39.58
N VAL A 621 6.76 -13.51 39.23
CA VAL A 621 8.19 -13.50 39.49
C VAL A 621 8.59 -12.17 40.12
N SER A 622 9.68 -12.15 40.91
CA SER A 622 10.23 -10.92 41.44
C SER A 622 11.71 -10.81 41.06
N THR A 623 12.14 -9.60 40.73
CA THR A 623 13.53 -9.34 40.39
C THR A 623 14.42 -9.37 41.64
N ASN A 624 15.65 -9.86 41.48
CA ASN A 624 16.69 -9.83 42.47
C ASN A 624 17.42 -8.46 42.52
N GLU A 625 18.47 -8.34 43.28
CA GLU A 625 19.32 -7.12 43.43
C GLU A 625 19.95 -6.63 42.11
N PHE A 626 20.08 -7.51 41.10
CA PHE A 626 20.56 -7.17 39.75
C PHE A 626 19.41 -6.87 38.76
N GLY A 627 18.15 -6.69 39.22
CA GLY A 627 17.00 -6.47 38.36
C GLY A 627 16.60 -7.69 37.51
N SER A 628 17.16 -8.89 37.82
CA SER A 628 16.90 -10.08 37.02
C SER A 628 15.95 -11.06 37.72
N PHE A 629 15.17 -11.78 36.95
CA PHE A 629 14.33 -12.89 37.39
C PHE A 629 14.51 -14.11 36.47
N THR A 630 14.20 -15.28 36.99
CA THR A 630 14.18 -16.52 36.22
C THR A 630 12.83 -17.22 36.42
N THR A 631 12.37 -17.89 35.41
CA THR A 631 11.19 -18.75 35.46
C THR A 631 11.29 -19.85 34.41
N GLU A 632 10.41 -20.81 34.48
CA GLU A 632 10.36 -21.91 33.52
C GLU A 632 8.93 -22.22 33.12
N PHE A 633 8.71 -22.76 31.93
CA PHE A 633 7.42 -23.20 31.46
C PHE A 633 7.54 -24.58 30.82
N VAL A 634 6.72 -25.52 31.24
CA VAL A 634 6.58 -26.83 30.59
C VAL A 634 5.60 -26.67 29.45
N LEU A 635 6.06 -26.93 28.23
CA LEU A 635 5.20 -26.91 27.05
C LEU A 635 4.21 -28.09 27.08
N PRO A 636 3.00 -27.93 26.55
CA PRO A 636 2.04 -29.05 26.43
C PRO A 636 2.67 -30.22 25.65
N ALA A 637 2.41 -31.45 26.07
CA ALA A 637 2.87 -32.63 25.37
C ALA A 637 2.20 -32.85 24.01
N VAL A 638 0.97 -32.34 23.88
CA VAL A 638 0.19 -32.28 22.63
C VAL A 638 -0.21 -30.83 22.42
N CYS A 639 0.26 -30.23 21.34
CA CYS A 639 -0.04 -28.84 20.99
C CYS A 639 0.11 -28.64 19.48
N LEU A 640 -0.44 -27.53 18.99
CA LEU A 640 -0.17 -27.09 17.63
C LEU A 640 1.28 -26.67 17.50
N ASN A 641 1.91 -27.08 16.42
CA ASN A 641 3.26 -26.64 16.07
C ASN A 641 3.26 -25.18 15.60
N GLY A 642 4.29 -24.42 16.00
CA GLY A 642 4.47 -23.03 15.60
C GLY A 642 5.11 -22.18 16.68
N ASN A 643 4.93 -20.85 16.59
CA ASN A 643 5.54 -19.89 17.50
C ASN A 643 4.70 -19.71 18.77
N PHE A 644 5.26 -20.11 19.91
CA PHE A 644 4.76 -19.80 21.24
C PHE A 644 5.39 -18.50 21.72
N THR A 645 4.63 -17.71 22.45
CA THR A 645 5.10 -16.41 22.96
C THR A 645 5.16 -16.42 24.49
N ILE A 646 6.28 -15.98 25.04
CA ILE A 646 6.42 -15.68 26.46
C ILE A 646 6.42 -14.17 26.59
N ASP A 647 5.52 -13.61 27.37
CA ASP A 647 5.38 -12.17 27.51
C ASP A 647 5.28 -11.71 28.95
N VAL A 648 5.68 -10.45 29.17
CA VAL A 648 5.32 -9.65 30.32
C VAL A 648 4.36 -8.59 29.82
N LYS A 649 3.11 -8.67 30.23
CA LYS A 649 1.99 -7.89 29.69
C LYS A 649 2.34 -6.41 29.50
N ASN A 650 2.21 -5.92 28.26
CA ASN A 650 2.45 -4.54 27.83
C ASN A 650 3.90 -4.04 27.95
N ASN A 651 4.88 -4.91 28.19
CA ASN A 651 6.27 -4.49 28.34
C ASN A 651 7.22 -5.25 27.39
N ALA A 652 7.30 -6.58 27.48
CA ALA A 652 8.25 -7.36 26.70
C ALA A 652 7.66 -8.70 26.23
N SER A 653 8.17 -9.22 25.12
CA SER A 653 7.84 -10.57 24.65
C SER A 653 9.03 -11.23 23.95
N VAL A 654 9.12 -12.54 24.05
CA VAL A 654 10.03 -13.38 23.29
C VAL A 654 9.26 -14.56 22.71
N SER A 655 9.56 -14.95 21.48
CA SER A 655 8.94 -16.09 20.82
C SER A 655 9.90 -17.27 20.75
N VAL A 656 9.36 -18.46 20.97
CA VAL A 656 10.08 -19.74 20.83
C VAL A 656 9.29 -20.61 19.86
N ARG A 657 9.97 -21.33 19.00
CA ARG A 657 9.35 -22.25 18.07
C ARG A 657 9.17 -23.63 18.70
N VAL A 658 7.98 -24.19 18.60
CA VAL A 658 7.64 -25.52 19.11
C VAL A 658 7.26 -26.41 17.97
N GLU A 659 8.03 -27.50 17.74
CA GLU A 659 7.85 -28.42 16.62
C GLU A 659 8.36 -29.82 16.95
N ASP A 660 7.76 -30.83 16.37
CA ASP A 660 8.31 -32.19 16.32
C ASP A 660 9.36 -32.29 15.22
N TYR A 661 10.52 -31.65 15.45
CA TYR A 661 11.61 -31.68 14.46
C TYR A 661 12.44 -32.96 14.56
N LYS A 662 12.82 -33.48 13.41
CA LYS A 662 13.92 -34.46 13.32
C LYS A 662 15.22 -33.68 13.49
N ARG A 663 16.18 -34.22 14.26
CA ARG A 663 17.50 -33.60 14.35
C ARG A 663 18.13 -33.60 12.98
N PRO A 664 18.61 -32.45 12.46
CA PRO A 664 19.35 -32.43 11.22
C PRO A 664 20.55 -33.40 11.30
N THR A 665 20.80 -34.13 10.22
CA THR A 665 21.93 -35.03 10.16
C THR A 665 23.14 -34.42 9.49
N PHE A 666 22.94 -33.33 8.74
CA PHE A 666 23.99 -32.60 8.03
C PHE A 666 23.73 -31.09 8.03
N GLU A 667 24.77 -30.32 7.72
CA GLU A 667 24.71 -28.86 7.59
C GLU A 667 25.30 -28.39 6.28
N ILE A 668 24.89 -27.20 5.83
CA ILE A 668 25.41 -26.49 4.66
C ILE A 668 26.12 -25.26 5.18
N THR A 669 27.41 -25.12 4.88
CA THR A 669 28.23 -23.97 5.27
C THR A 669 28.73 -23.25 4.03
N PHE A 670 28.78 -21.92 4.07
CA PHE A 670 29.38 -21.08 3.04
C PHE A 670 30.77 -20.60 3.47
N ASN A 671 31.68 -20.51 2.52
CA ASN A 671 32.95 -19.86 2.72
C ASN A 671 32.80 -18.33 2.52
N PRO A 672 33.45 -17.50 3.32
CA PRO A 672 33.49 -16.07 3.10
C PRO A 672 34.04 -15.73 1.72
N VAL A 673 33.46 -14.76 1.04
CA VAL A 673 34.01 -14.21 -0.20
C VAL A 673 34.94 -13.06 0.19
N GLU A 674 36.25 -13.26 0.07
CA GLU A 674 37.27 -12.28 0.48
C GLU A 674 37.69 -11.33 -0.67
N GLU A 675 37.38 -11.67 -1.91
CA GLU A 675 37.75 -10.88 -3.09
C GLU A 675 36.90 -9.60 -3.21
N ALA A 676 37.51 -8.54 -3.72
CA ALA A 676 36.80 -7.30 -4.03
C ALA A 676 36.04 -7.46 -5.34
N PHE A 677 34.75 -7.16 -5.33
CA PHE A 677 33.85 -7.25 -6.49
C PHE A 677 32.94 -6.04 -6.61
N CYS A 678 32.44 -5.80 -7.81
CA CYS A 678 31.47 -4.77 -8.11
C CYS A 678 30.29 -5.29 -8.94
N LEU A 679 29.30 -4.43 -9.17
CA LEU A 679 28.18 -4.78 -10.06
C LEU A 679 28.70 -5.05 -11.49
N GLY A 680 28.25 -6.17 -12.03
CA GLY A 680 28.65 -6.70 -13.34
C GLY A 680 29.66 -7.85 -13.27
N ASP A 681 30.33 -8.03 -12.12
CA ASP A 681 31.26 -9.14 -11.93
C ASP A 681 30.54 -10.47 -11.71
N THR A 682 31.28 -11.56 -11.92
CA THR A 682 30.86 -12.90 -11.53
C THR A 682 31.67 -13.29 -10.30
N VAL A 683 31.00 -13.68 -9.25
CA VAL A 683 31.60 -14.09 -7.96
C VAL A 683 31.29 -15.57 -7.74
N ASP A 684 32.31 -16.37 -7.48
CA ASP A 684 32.14 -17.78 -7.14
C ASP A 684 31.84 -17.92 -5.63
N VAL A 685 30.59 -18.21 -5.30
CA VAL A 685 30.16 -18.49 -3.94
C VAL A 685 30.37 -19.98 -3.67
N THR A 686 31.31 -20.27 -2.77
CA THR A 686 31.70 -21.63 -2.43
C THR A 686 31.22 -22.04 -1.04
N GLY A 687 31.10 -23.33 -0.82
CA GLY A 687 30.73 -23.86 0.47
C GLY A 687 30.92 -25.38 0.57
N ASN A 688 30.49 -25.94 1.69
CA ASN A 688 30.62 -27.36 1.96
C ASN A 688 29.35 -27.92 2.59
N VAL A 689 28.99 -29.14 2.26
CA VAL A 689 27.89 -29.89 2.83
C VAL A 689 28.45 -31.10 3.59
N LYS A 690 28.24 -31.16 4.88
CA LYS A 690 28.86 -32.12 5.76
C LYS A 690 27.89 -32.63 6.81
N ALA A 691 27.86 -33.93 7.01
CA ALA A 691 27.15 -34.52 8.13
C ALA A 691 27.82 -34.17 9.47
N TYR A 692 27.03 -34.06 10.54
CA TYR A 692 27.55 -33.73 11.87
C TYR A 692 28.55 -34.75 12.44
N ASN A 693 28.64 -35.97 11.86
CA ASN A 693 29.69 -36.93 12.18
C ASN A 693 31.00 -36.68 11.43
N GLY A 694 31.07 -35.62 10.60
CA GLY A 694 32.25 -35.25 9.81
C GLY A 694 32.30 -35.87 8.42
N THR A 695 31.36 -36.71 8.01
CA THR A 695 31.30 -37.30 6.67
C THR A 695 30.80 -36.29 5.65
N ALA A 696 31.48 -36.19 4.49
CA ALA A 696 31.00 -35.33 3.40
C ALA A 696 29.73 -35.92 2.77
N ILE A 697 28.78 -35.06 2.44
CA ILE A 697 27.66 -35.39 1.56
C ILE A 697 28.15 -35.20 0.15
N GLN A 698 28.22 -36.29 -0.65
CA GLN A 698 28.83 -36.30 -1.98
C GLN A 698 27.86 -36.79 -3.03
N ASP A 699 28.11 -36.48 -4.28
CA ASP A 699 27.36 -36.94 -5.47
C ASP A 699 25.86 -36.64 -5.44
N VAL A 700 25.44 -35.66 -4.65
CA VAL A 700 24.05 -35.19 -4.49
C VAL A 700 23.89 -33.83 -5.16
N PRO A 701 22.76 -33.60 -5.87
CA PRO A 701 22.49 -32.30 -6.46
C PRO A 701 22.14 -31.27 -5.38
N LEU A 702 22.77 -30.10 -5.47
CA LEU A 702 22.43 -28.90 -4.72
C LEU A 702 21.68 -27.95 -5.65
N THR A 703 20.43 -27.67 -5.34
CA THR A 703 19.65 -26.63 -6.02
C THR A 703 19.93 -25.27 -5.43
N TYR A 704 20.04 -24.25 -6.26
CA TYR A 704 20.23 -22.88 -5.76
C TYR A 704 19.38 -21.87 -6.51
N THR A 705 19.04 -20.78 -5.80
CA THR A 705 18.32 -19.64 -6.35
C THR A 705 19.04 -18.36 -5.94
N VAL A 706 19.35 -17.51 -6.91
CA VAL A 706 19.95 -16.19 -6.69
C VAL A 706 18.89 -15.12 -6.84
N THR A 707 18.64 -14.37 -5.79
CA THR A 707 17.65 -13.29 -5.74
C THR A 707 18.32 -11.96 -5.45
N ARG A 708 18.17 -10.97 -6.35
CA ARG A 708 18.62 -9.59 -6.15
C ARG A 708 17.56 -8.76 -5.43
N ARG A 709 17.95 -7.99 -4.42
CA ARG A 709 17.10 -7.02 -3.73
C ARG A 709 17.67 -5.61 -3.83
N SER A 710 16.82 -4.62 -4.13
CA SER A 710 17.18 -3.21 -4.12
C SER A 710 16.99 -2.59 -2.74
N ASN A 711 17.93 -1.73 -2.32
CA ASN A 711 17.90 -1.07 -1.00
C ASN A 711 17.06 0.23 -1.00
N ARG A 712 16.19 0.45 -1.98
CA ARG A 712 15.29 1.62 -2.04
C ARG A 712 14.12 1.45 -1.07
N ARG A 713 14.13 2.22 0.00
CA ARG A 713 13.23 2.21 1.16
C ARG A 713 11.76 2.59 0.90
N TYR A 714 11.33 2.99 -0.29
CA TYR A 714 10.05 3.69 -0.45
C TYR A 714 8.99 3.02 -1.34
N TRP A 715 9.31 1.98 -2.12
CA TRP A 715 8.30 1.34 -2.98
C TRP A 715 8.61 -0.16 -3.15
N GLY A 716 8.05 -1.00 -2.29
CA GLY A 716 7.98 -2.45 -2.45
C GLY A 716 9.33 -3.18 -2.40
N ASP A 717 9.34 -4.35 -1.81
CA ASP A 717 10.47 -5.30 -1.84
C ASP A 717 10.72 -5.79 -3.28
N GLY A 718 11.49 -5.03 -4.06
CA GLY A 718 11.90 -5.41 -5.41
C GLY A 718 12.89 -6.59 -5.40
N ALA A 719 12.47 -7.76 -4.93
CA ALA A 719 13.26 -8.97 -5.00
C ALA A 719 13.09 -9.61 -6.39
N VAL A 720 14.20 -9.86 -7.08
CA VAL A 720 14.23 -10.46 -8.42
C VAL A 720 14.98 -11.75 -8.38
N SER A 721 14.35 -12.84 -8.78
CA SER A 721 15.05 -14.08 -9.04
C SER A 721 15.84 -13.94 -10.35
N LEU A 722 17.17 -14.00 -10.26
CA LEU A 722 18.07 -13.88 -11.40
C LEU A 722 18.32 -15.23 -12.06
N VAL A 723 18.52 -16.25 -11.22
CA VAL A 723 18.87 -17.62 -11.66
C VAL A 723 18.30 -18.63 -10.65
N SER A 724 17.80 -19.73 -11.13
CA SER A 724 17.53 -20.93 -10.33
C SER A 724 18.09 -22.13 -11.13
N ASP A 725 19.06 -22.86 -10.53
CA ASP A 725 19.78 -23.93 -11.22
C ASP A 725 20.29 -24.95 -10.19
N THR A 726 21.07 -25.94 -10.65
CA THR A 726 21.58 -27.03 -9.85
C THR A 726 23.07 -27.22 -10.10
N VAL A 727 23.84 -27.46 -9.03
CA VAL A 727 25.25 -27.86 -9.07
C VAL A 727 25.42 -29.20 -8.37
N GLN A 728 26.40 -30.01 -8.78
CA GLN A 728 26.73 -31.25 -8.11
C GLN A 728 27.75 -31.02 -7.00
N LEU A 729 27.56 -31.69 -5.87
CA LEU A 729 28.56 -31.73 -4.80
C LEU A 729 29.73 -32.62 -5.25
N ASP A 730 30.95 -32.17 -4.94
CA ASP A 730 32.16 -32.97 -5.19
C ASP A 730 32.31 -34.15 -4.17
N ALA A 731 33.33 -34.96 -4.34
CA ALA A 731 33.66 -36.11 -3.44
C ALA A 731 33.97 -35.65 -1.99
N LYS A 732 34.17 -34.35 -1.72
CA LYS A 732 34.42 -33.79 -0.40
C LYS A 732 33.23 -32.97 0.12
N GLY A 733 32.11 -33.00 -0.62
CA GLY A 733 30.90 -32.21 -0.30
C GLY A 733 31.01 -30.74 -0.63
N ASN A 734 32.01 -30.30 -1.41
CA ASN A 734 32.13 -28.88 -1.75
C ASN A 734 31.22 -28.55 -2.95
N PHE A 735 30.81 -27.30 -2.99
CA PHE A 735 30.10 -26.70 -4.12
C PHE A 735 30.68 -25.33 -4.48
N SER A 736 30.51 -24.94 -5.73
CA SER A 736 30.80 -23.60 -6.24
C SER A 736 29.65 -23.13 -7.12
N ILE A 737 29.12 -21.94 -6.82
CA ILE A 737 27.99 -21.33 -7.50
C ILE A 737 28.49 -20.01 -8.15
N PRO A 738 28.55 -19.92 -9.48
CA PRO A 738 28.91 -18.68 -10.15
C PRO A 738 27.73 -17.70 -10.09
N VAL A 739 27.85 -16.63 -9.32
CA VAL A 739 26.85 -15.60 -9.14
C VAL A 739 27.21 -14.38 -9.98
N VAL A 740 26.47 -14.12 -11.04
CA VAL A 740 26.60 -12.89 -11.84
C VAL A 740 25.87 -11.76 -11.14
N LEU A 741 26.61 -10.73 -10.70
CA LEU A 741 26.08 -9.56 -9.99
C LEU A 741 25.43 -8.57 -10.97
N LYS A 742 24.35 -8.99 -11.64
CA LYS A 742 23.64 -8.16 -12.64
C LYS A 742 23.09 -6.90 -12.02
N PRO A 743 23.52 -5.68 -12.46
CA PRO A 743 22.92 -4.43 -12.02
C PRO A 743 21.47 -4.32 -12.49
N ASP A 744 20.73 -3.40 -11.90
CA ASP A 744 19.46 -2.95 -12.46
C ASP A 744 19.73 -1.96 -13.60
N THR A 745 19.21 -2.23 -14.79
CA THR A 745 19.44 -1.38 -15.97
C THR A 745 18.80 0.00 -15.87
N ASP A 746 17.79 0.15 -15.01
CA ASP A 746 17.02 1.38 -14.81
C ASP A 746 17.41 2.16 -13.56
N ALA A 747 18.44 1.73 -12.86
CA ALA A 747 18.90 2.46 -11.69
C ALA A 747 19.61 3.75 -12.13
N ASP A 748 19.21 4.90 -11.57
CA ASP A 748 19.85 6.19 -11.81
C ASP A 748 21.38 6.07 -11.72
N ASN A 749 22.08 6.52 -12.76
CA ASN A 749 23.54 6.47 -12.88
C ASN A 749 24.26 7.35 -11.81
N THR A 750 23.70 7.48 -10.61
CA THR A 750 24.23 8.32 -9.54
C THR A 750 25.42 7.70 -8.81
N GLY A 751 25.78 6.44 -9.11
CA GLY A 751 26.90 5.73 -8.49
C GLY A 751 26.68 5.34 -7.00
N ARG A 752 25.50 5.59 -6.45
CA ARG A 752 25.13 5.30 -5.05
C ARG A 752 24.29 4.02 -4.88
N GLU A 753 24.17 3.24 -5.93
CA GLU A 753 23.32 2.04 -5.92
C GLU A 753 24.00 0.91 -5.17
N ARG A 754 23.26 0.31 -4.26
CA ARG A 754 23.63 -0.88 -3.52
C ARG A 754 22.55 -1.93 -3.70
N PHE A 755 22.95 -3.12 -4.13
CA PHE A 755 22.08 -4.29 -4.25
C PHE A 755 22.55 -5.39 -3.32
N SER A 756 21.60 -6.12 -2.75
CA SER A 756 21.84 -7.34 -2.00
C SER A 756 21.42 -8.54 -2.84
N TYR A 757 22.31 -9.50 -3.02
CA TYR A 757 22.08 -10.77 -3.68
C TYR A 757 21.96 -11.84 -2.60
N GLN A 758 20.81 -12.46 -2.51
CA GLN A 758 20.57 -13.60 -1.64
C GLN A 758 20.73 -14.87 -2.46
N ILE A 759 21.66 -15.71 -2.07
CA ILE A 759 21.90 -17.04 -2.63
C ILE A 759 21.26 -18.03 -1.65
N GLU A 760 20.19 -18.66 -2.04
CA GLU A 760 19.51 -19.71 -1.29
C GLU A 760 19.85 -21.06 -1.90
N VAL A 761 20.26 -22.00 -1.08
CA VAL A 761 20.64 -23.35 -1.51
C VAL A 761 19.83 -24.40 -0.77
N ALA A 762 19.51 -25.50 -1.44
CA ALA A 762 18.84 -26.65 -0.85
C ALA A 762 19.51 -27.95 -1.30
N VAL A 763 19.73 -28.86 -0.36
CA VAL A 763 20.27 -30.20 -0.59
C VAL A 763 19.34 -31.22 0.02
N THR A 764 19.02 -32.29 -0.75
CA THR A 764 18.26 -33.45 -0.24
C THR A 764 19.19 -34.63 -0.19
N SER A 765 19.41 -35.21 0.99
CA SER A 765 20.25 -36.38 1.18
C SER A 765 19.57 -37.66 0.66
N ASP A 766 20.32 -38.72 0.50
CA ASP A 766 19.81 -40.05 0.13
C ASP A 766 18.74 -40.61 1.08
N THR A 767 18.70 -40.12 2.32
CA THR A 767 17.69 -40.47 3.32
C THR A 767 16.41 -39.67 3.20
N GLY A 768 16.31 -38.74 2.20
CA GLY A 768 15.15 -37.88 1.98
C GLY A 768 15.10 -36.65 2.89
N GLU A 769 16.14 -36.39 3.70
CA GLU A 769 16.23 -35.15 4.49
C GLU A 769 16.66 -33.99 3.61
N THR A 770 15.91 -32.92 3.62
CA THR A 770 16.26 -31.67 2.93
C THR A 770 16.72 -30.60 3.91
N GLN A 771 17.89 -29.99 3.66
CA GLN A 771 18.40 -28.84 4.38
C GLN A 771 18.52 -27.66 3.44
N THR A 772 18.26 -26.46 3.95
CA THR A 772 18.40 -25.20 3.21
C THR A 772 19.33 -24.26 3.97
N SER A 773 20.08 -23.47 3.22
CA SER A 773 20.92 -22.41 3.77
C SER A 773 20.94 -21.21 2.82
N HIS A 774 21.37 -20.05 3.31
CA HIS A 774 21.44 -18.84 2.47
C HIS A 774 22.71 -18.04 2.75
N TYR A 775 23.17 -17.34 1.73
CA TYR A 775 24.30 -16.41 1.78
C TYR A 775 23.94 -15.09 1.14
N PHE A 776 24.52 -13.99 1.62
CA PHE A 776 24.25 -12.65 1.12
C PHE A 776 25.52 -11.99 0.57
N LEU A 777 25.45 -11.49 -0.67
CA LEU A 777 26.44 -10.63 -1.27
C LEU A 777 25.87 -9.23 -1.43
N ASN A 778 26.60 -8.20 -0.98
CA ASN A 778 26.22 -6.81 -1.23
C ASN A 778 27.16 -6.22 -2.26
N ALA A 779 26.65 -5.75 -3.39
CA ALA A 779 27.45 -5.17 -4.45
C ALA A 779 27.03 -3.74 -4.77
N THR A 780 28.00 -2.92 -5.11
CA THR A 780 27.87 -1.55 -5.58
C THR A 780 28.55 -1.39 -6.94
N ARG A 781 28.32 -0.28 -7.67
CA ARG A 781 29.05 0.01 -8.92
C ARG A 781 30.53 0.29 -8.72
N ARG A 782 30.95 0.51 -7.48
CA ARG A 782 32.35 0.76 -7.11
C ARG A 782 32.79 -0.32 -6.15
N ALA A 783 33.99 -0.81 -6.35
CA ALA A 783 34.59 -1.83 -5.46
C ALA A 783 34.85 -1.30 -4.04
N TYR A 784 34.86 0.02 -3.87
CA TYR A 784 35.05 0.66 -2.57
C TYR A 784 34.23 1.95 -2.43
N PHE A 785 33.96 2.39 -1.22
CA PHE A 785 33.25 3.62 -0.90
C PHE A 785 33.83 4.29 0.35
N PHE A 786 33.66 5.60 0.44
CA PHE A 786 34.11 6.38 1.57
C PHE A 786 33.00 6.51 2.60
N VAL A 787 33.32 6.24 3.86
CA VAL A 787 32.46 6.49 5.01
C VAL A 787 33.09 7.57 5.85
N SER A 788 32.35 8.61 6.18
CA SER A 788 32.80 9.73 6.98
C SER A 788 31.80 9.99 8.11
N ASP A 789 32.29 10.18 9.30
CA ASP A 789 31.53 10.63 10.47
C ASP A 789 31.69 12.15 10.72
N ILE A 790 32.34 12.87 9.77
CA ILE A 790 32.48 14.32 9.86
C ILE A 790 31.09 14.96 9.86
N SER A 791 30.81 15.82 10.83
CA SER A 791 29.55 16.55 10.92
C SER A 791 29.29 17.36 9.65
N ARG A 792 28.08 17.31 9.13
CA ARG A 792 27.64 18.08 7.95
C ARG A 792 27.37 19.54 8.28
N ASP A 793 27.09 19.83 9.53
CA ASP A 793 26.73 21.15 10.03
C ASP A 793 27.83 21.58 11.02
N LEU A 794 28.66 22.54 10.59
CA LEU A 794 29.77 23.10 11.34
C LEU A 794 29.64 24.62 11.44
N CYS A 795 29.87 25.18 12.61
CA CYS A 795 30.00 26.62 12.75
C CYS A 795 31.40 27.09 12.31
N LYS A 796 31.53 28.35 11.96
CA LYS A 796 32.76 28.95 11.42
C LYS A 796 33.98 28.78 12.35
N GLU A 797 33.72 28.65 13.65
CA GLU A 797 34.74 28.54 14.72
C GLU A 797 35.00 27.10 15.14
N ASP A 798 34.26 26.12 14.60
CA ASP A 798 34.44 24.71 14.93
C ASP A 798 35.68 24.15 14.28
N SER A 799 36.41 23.32 15.02
CA SER A 799 37.45 22.49 14.45
C SER A 799 36.85 21.28 13.79
N ILE A 800 37.28 21.03 12.56
CA ILE A 800 36.84 19.85 11.80
C ILE A 800 37.58 18.63 12.34
N SER A 801 36.86 17.73 12.96
CA SER A 801 37.38 16.43 13.38
C SER A 801 36.42 15.32 12.92
N GLY A 802 36.96 14.17 12.57
CA GLY A 802 36.17 13.02 12.17
C GLY A 802 37.07 11.94 11.57
N MET A 803 36.48 10.77 11.36
CA MET A 803 37.12 9.63 10.74
C MET A 803 36.67 9.50 9.30
N LEU A 804 37.62 9.26 8.40
CA LEU A 804 37.36 8.90 7.04
C LEU A 804 37.87 7.47 6.81
N SER A 805 36.93 6.57 6.54
CA SER A 805 37.25 5.16 6.26
C SER A 805 36.95 4.83 4.81
N VAL A 806 37.77 3.99 4.22
CA VAL A 806 37.51 3.39 2.91
C VAL A 806 37.12 1.94 3.15
N MET A 807 35.96 1.56 2.64
CA MET A 807 35.42 0.20 2.81
C MET A 807 35.13 -0.44 1.46
N ASN A 808 35.25 -1.76 1.39
CA ASN A 808 34.76 -2.57 0.26
C ASN A 808 33.25 -2.86 0.39
N ALA A 809 32.70 -3.55 -0.57
CA ALA A 809 31.26 -3.87 -0.63
C ALA A 809 30.80 -4.81 0.51
N VAL A 810 31.72 -5.52 1.15
CA VAL A 810 31.45 -6.40 2.30
C VAL A 810 31.71 -5.72 3.67
N ASN A 811 31.90 -4.39 3.66
CA ASN A 811 32.18 -3.54 4.84
C ASN A 811 33.55 -3.79 5.52
N GLU A 812 34.51 -4.34 4.81
CA GLU A 812 35.88 -4.43 5.33
C GLU A 812 36.62 -3.12 5.05
N THR A 813 37.41 -2.67 6.03
CA THR A 813 38.22 -1.45 5.91
C THR A 813 39.43 -1.71 5.05
N LEU A 814 39.60 -0.91 4.00
CA LEU A 814 40.73 -0.97 3.09
C LEU A 814 41.77 0.08 3.51
N SER A 815 43.06 -0.30 3.42
CA SER A 815 44.18 0.65 3.58
C SER A 815 44.44 1.30 2.22
N MET A 816 44.27 2.61 2.12
CA MET A 816 44.45 3.38 0.88
C MET A 816 45.13 4.72 1.20
N GLU A 817 45.98 5.18 0.26
CA GLU A 817 46.50 6.54 0.28
C GLU A 817 45.57 7.44 -0.53
N GLY A 818 45.25 8.64 -0.01
CA GLY A 818 44.38 9.59 -0.65
C GLY A 818 44.64 11.02 -0.20
N MET A 819 44.03 11.97 -0.93
CA MET A 819 44.09 13.39 -0.61
C MET A 819 42.71 13.92 -0.30
N CYS A 820 42.53 14.45 0.90
CA CYS A 820 41.28 15.17 1.26
C CYS A 820 41.47 16.66 0.93
N ARG A 821 40.56 17.26 0.15
CA ARG A 821 40.58 18.68 -0.19
C ARG A 821 39.32 19.33 0.33
N LEU A 822 39.45 20.38 1.12
CA LEU A 822 38.37 21.24 1.57
C LEU A 822 38.23 22.43 0.62
N TYR A 823 37.08 22.62 0.04
CA TYR A 823 36.76 23.77 -0.84
C TYR A 823 35.76 24.68 -0.13
N PRO A 824 36.00 26.00 -0.05
CA PRO A 824 34.95 26.92 0.35
C PRO A 824 33.84 26.89 -0.68
N CYS A 825 32.65 26.49 -0.26
CA CYS A 825 31.47 26.53 -1.10
C CYS A 825 30.68 27.80 -0.77
N LEU A 826 30.48 28.67 -1.76
CA LEU A 826 29.51 29.76 -1.66
C LEU A 826 28.12 29.12 -1.63
N LEU A 827 27.43 29.23 -0.50
CA LEU A 827 26.03 28.85 -0.40
C LEU A 827 25.21 29.78 -1.28
N TYR A 828 24.85 29.30 -2.47
CA TYR A 828 23.75 29.91 -3.24
C TYR A 828 22.46 29.62 -2.49
N THR A 829 21.77 30.66 -2.08
CA THR A 829 20.54 30.60 -1.32
C THR A 829 19.33 30.07 -2.11
N SER A 830 19.54 29.55 -3.31
CA SER A 830 18.52 28.88 -4.12
C SER A 830 19.17 27.84 -5.04
N PRO A 831 19.50 26.64 -4.56
CA PRO A 831 19.97 25.61 -5.46
C PRO A 831 18.79 25.18 -6.35
N SER A 832 18.94 25.43 -7.66
CA SER A 832 18.11 24.75 -8.65
C SER A 832 18.25 23.23 -8.47
N PRO A 833 17.18 22.43 -8.64
CA PRO A 833 17.28 20.96 -8.63
C PRO A 833 18.32 20.40 -9.60
N ARG A 834 18.75 21.18 -10.60
CA ARG A 834 19.80 20.82 -11.56
C ARG A 834 21.22 20.95 -11.02
N ASP A 835 21.45 21.77 -10.00
CA ASP A 835 22.81 21.97 -9.45
C ASP A 835 23.21 20.87 -8.46
N ARG A 836 22.27 20.07 -7.97
CA ARG A 836 22.52 18.89 -7.13
C ARG A 836 23.09 17.71 -7.88
N THR A 837 23.10 17.73 -9.21
CA THR A 837 23.58 16.61 -10.05
C THR A 837 24.97 16.82 -10.63
N ARG A 838 25.66 17.95 -10.31
CA ARG A 838 26.98 18.27 -10.86
C ARG A 838 28.10 18.38 -9.82
N SER A 839 27.87 18.05 -8.56
CA SER A 839 28.95 17.97 -7.56
C SER A 839 29.18 16.54 -7.11
#